data_ef75d08bbdc8d85134c9179605daeac2
#
_entry.id   ef75d08bbdc8d85134c9179605daeac2
#
_cell.length_a   1.000
_cell.length_b   1.000
_cell.length_c   1.000
_cell.angle_alpha   90.00
_cell.angle_beta   90.00
_cell.angle_gamma   90.00
#
_symmetry.space_group_name_H-M   'P 1'
#
loop_
_entity.id
_entity.type
_entity.pdbx_description
1 polymer ?
#
loop_
_entity_poly.entity_id
_entity_poly.type
_entity_poly.pdbx_seq_one_letter_code
_entity_poly.pdbx_strand_id
1 'polypeptide(L)'
;MQANLSWLTDPTVFRVNRLDAHSDHICYASGEELAQGETSLRQSLDGQWRFCWSECPAQRPADFWKEEFDDSFFGAIQVPGHMELQGFGKIQYINTLYPWDGHAELRPPQIDWEHAAVGSYVKTFDLESGLLGKRVCISFQGVEQAFYVWLNGQFVGYAEDSFTPSDFDLTPYVRENNNRLCVEVYQRSSAAWLEDQDFFRFSGIFRNVYLYVKPAVHVEDLWLQTGLLQDNTTGTLKVRLLLGGEKDGCSVRCHISGLFDSVLELRTDGQYLSSPEFAFSDIQPWCHETPKLYRVTLTLRNNMGETVEVIPYDIGFRRFELKDGIMLLNGERLVIKGVNRHEWNPHKGRAIGVEDMELAMATFRRNNINAVRTSHYPNQTAWYHMCDQGGIYMMDETNLESHGSWQKLGRVEPSWNVPGSLPEWKDCVLDRAMSMFERDKNHVSILFWSCGNESYAGADILAMAEFFRSTDPSRLVHYEGIVHNREYDGASDVESRMYATPTEIRKYLTENPKKPFILCEYMHDMGNSLGGMESYIRLEEEFPMYQGGFIWDYMDQALWHINSNGENVLGYGGDFGDRQSDYAFSGNGIVFADGSEKPAMQEVRYWYSKPENRAALDATNKADADAVRFAESRGRTPLKIVRGDGALGVSADGFEILFSYPEGGPVSLISGRQEWLWRAPRPAFWRAPTENDLGNGFAINSSIWSAVDSWQKCSDTRVTEESLERVSVCYTFTAPAMPDLKTEVTYTVHSDGCMDVKTHYYGAGRRPQLPLLGLRFATPHPAAKIEWLGLSGETYPDRKKGGIFGKHSEVPHIPDYLVPQECGCHVDTAQMTLCLNDGTLTIEKSDRPFAFSAIPYTPQQLSEAYHTYELPEPCRTVVTICGAVRGVGGIDSWKTDVEEAYHVPSDKDIEFAFRIKL
;
A
#
# COMPACT_ATOMS: atom_id res chain seq x y z
N MET A 1 20.52 11.37 -37.59
CA MET A 1 19.64 12.32 -36.89
C MET A 1 20.44 12.93 -35.76
N GLN A 2 20.11 14.13 -35.29
CA GLN A 2 20.76 14.75 -34.11
C GLN A 2 19.70 14.92 -33.02
N ALA A 3 20.12 14.87 -31.76
CA ALA A 3 19.26 15.17 -30.62
C ALA A 3 18.68 16.57 -30.72
N ASN A 4 17.41 16.74 -30.32
CA ASN A 4 16.73 18.03 -30.37
C ASN A 4 15.92 18.23 -29.10
N LEU A 5 16.21 19.26 -28.32
CA LEU A 5 15.50 19.57 -27.07
C LEU A 5 14.01 19.91 -27.24
N SER A 6 13.57 20.28 -28.47
CA SER A 6 12.14 20.52 -28.70
C SER A 6 11.27 19.25 -28.51
N TRP A 7 11.86 18.06 -28.54
CA TRP A 7 11.13 16.82 -28.29
C TRP A 7 10.57 16.73 -26.87
N LEU A 8 11.26 17.34 -25.90
CA LEU A 8 10.83 17.37 -24.49
C LEU A 8 9.48 18.09 -24.27
N THR A 9 9.02 18.87 -25.23
CA THR A 9 7.74 19.61 -25.15
C THR A 9 6.80 19.27 -26.31
N ASP A 10 7.02 18.17 -26.99
CA ASP A 10 6.21 17.70 -28.12
C ASP A 10 5.67 16.29 -27.86
N PRO A 11 4.40 16.14 -27.43
CA PRO A 11 3.83 14.83 -27.09
C PRO A 11 3.70 13.90 -28.29
N THR A 12 3.92 14.40 -29.51
CA THR A 12 3.95 13.57 -30.73
C THR A 12 5.31 12.92 -30.96
N VAL A 13 6.36 13.29 -30.18
CA VAL A 13 7.73 12.78 -30.29
C VAL A 13 8.14 12.13 -28.95
N PHE A 14 7.52 11.05 -28.62
CA PHE A 14 7.77 10.28 -27.37
C PHE A 14 8.86 9.20 -27.52
N ARG A 15 9.31 8.89 -28.74
CA ARG A 15 10.41 7.98 -29.05
C ARG A 15 11.10 8.33 -30.38
N VAL A 16 12.42 8.16 -30.42
CA VAL A 16 13.22 8.29 -31.65
C VAL A 16 14.23 7.15 -31.67
N ASN A 17 14.22 6.33 -32.73
CA ASN A 17 15.05 5.12 -32.88
C ASN A 17 14.88 4.07 -31.76
N ARG A 18 13.95 4.20 -30.84
CA ARG A 18 13.60 3.15 -29.90
C ARG A 18 13.02 1.97 -30.67
N LEU A 19 13.49 0.76 -30.37
CA LEU A 19 12.96 -0.48 -30.95
C LEU A 19 11.50 -0.68 -30.48
N ASP A 20 10.72 -1.42 -31.27
CA ASP A 20 9.37 -1.79 -30.84
C ASP A 20 9.44 -2.70 -29.61
N ALA A 21 8.47 -2.55 -28.71
CA ALA A 21 8.37 -3.38 -27.52
C ALA A 21 8.13 -4.85 -27.90
N HIS A 22 8.64 -5.74 -27.10
CA HIS A 22 8.56 -7.19 -27.29
C HIS A 22 8.41 -7.90 -25.93
N SER A 23 8.09 -9.19 -25.96
CA SER A 23 7.96 -10.00 -24.76
C SER A 23 9.25 -10.05 -23.94
N ASP A 24 9.11 -10.26 -22.64
CA ASP A 24 10.17 -10.28 -21.65
C ASP A 24 11.07 -11.53 -21.69
N HIS A 25 10.95 -12.35 -22.74
CA HIS A 25 11.66 -13.62 -22.85
C HIS A 25 13.19 -13.47 -22.78
N ILE A 26 13.83 -14.41 -22.12
CA ILE A 26 15.29 -14.47 -22.00
C ILE A 26 15.83 -15.55 -22.93
N CYS A 27 16.84 -15.19 -23.75
CA CYS A 27 17.52 -16.09 -24.67
C CYS A 27 18.81 -16.63 -24.05
N TYR A 28 19.07 -17.92 -24.27
CA TYR A 28 20.30 -18.59 -23.92
C TYR A 28 20.95 -19.11 -25.23
N ALA A 29 22.29 -19.11 -25.34
CA ALA A 29 22.98 -19.61 -26.54
C ALA A 29 22.90 -21.13 -26.65
N SER A 30 22.67 -21.83 -25.53
CA SER A 30 22.62 -23.30 -25.52
C SER A 30 21.76 -23.84 -24.36
N GLY A 31 21.45 -25.13 -24.41
CA GLY A 31 20.80 -25.82 -23.30
C GLY A 31 21.67 -25.95 -22.06
N GLU A 32 23.01 -25.90 -22.21
CA GLU A 32 23.93 -25.93 -21.08
C GLU A 32 23.89 -24.60 -20.32
N GLU A 33 23.87 -23.46 -21.03
CA GLU A 33 23.67 -22.13 -20.42
C GLU A 33 22.33 -22.05 -19.67
N LEU A 34 21.27 -22.53 -20.31
CA LEU A 34 19.95 -22.60 -19.65
C LEU A 34 19.97 -23.45 -18.36
N ALA A 35 20.68 -24.56 -18.36
CA ALA A 35 20.81 -25.41 -17.18
C ALA A 35 21.66 -24.77 -16.07
N GLN A 36 22.55 -23.85 -16.41
CA GLN A 36 23.35 -23.07 -15.46
C GLN A 36 22.60 -21.81 -14.98
N GLY A 37 21.58 -21.36 -15.72
CA GLY A 37 20.84 -20.12 -15.44
C GLY A 37 21.59 -18.84 -15.84
N GLU A 38 22.68 -18.95 -16.61
CA GLU A 38 23.52 -17.85 -17.06
C GLU A 38 23.55 -17.79 -18.57
N THR A 39 23.38 -16.62 -19.15
CA THR A 39 23.43 -16.44 -20.61
C THR A 39 24.59 -15.59 -21.04
N SER A 40 25.36 -16.08 -22.05
CA SER A 40 26.40 -15.30 -22.70
C SER A 40 25.87 -14.26 -23.71
N LEU A 41 24.57 -14.23 -23.92
CA LEU A 41 23.90 -13.29 -24.84
C LEU A 41 23.53 -11.96 -24.19
N ARG A 42 23.89 -11.74 -22.93
CA ARG A 42 23.56 -10.53 -22.15
C ARG A 42 24.76 -10.09 -21.31
N GLN A 43 24.93 -8.78 -21.16
CA GLN A 43 25.96 -8.16 -20.32
C GLN A 43 25.35 -7.02 -19.51
N SER A 44 25.45 -7.04 -18.17
CA SER A 44 24.98 -5.95 -17.31
C SER A 44 25.88 -4.71 -17.45
N LEU A 45 25.24 -3.53 -17.43
CA LEU A 45 25.92 -2.25 -17.32
C LEU A 45 25.61 -1.56 -15.97
N ASP A 46 24.96 -2.24 -15.05
CA ASP A 46 24.70 -1.74 -13.71
C ASP A 46 25.99 -1.38 -12.95
N GLY A 47 25.82 -0.73 -11.80
CA GLY A 47 26.93 -0.34 -10.94
C GLY A 47 27.25 1.16 -11.02
N GLN A 48 28.51 1.53 -10.80
CA GLN A 48 28.92 2.92 -10.78
C GLN A 48 29.04 3.49 -12.19
N TRP A 49 28.43 4.68 -12.39
CA TRP A 49 28.58 5.49 -13.60
C TRP A 49 29.20 6.84 -13.23
N ARG A 50 29.88 7.50 -14.13
CA ARG A 50 30.26 8.91 -13.97
C ARG A 50 29.05 9.77 -14.18
N PHE A 51 28.95 10.88 -13.41
CA PHE A 51 27.71 11.64 -13.34
C PHE A 51 27.95 13.14 -13.11
N CYS A 52 27.20 13.96 -13.81
CA CYS A 52 27.11 15.39 -13.57
C CYS A 52 25.63 15.80 -13.48
N TRP A 53 25.26 16.35 -12.34
CA TRP A 53 23.93 16.93 -12.14
C TRP A 53 23.91 18.42 -12.50
N SER A 54 22.83 18.89 -13.12
CA SER A 54 22.60 20.29 -13.46
C SER A 54 21.17 20.67 -13.06
N GLU A 55 21.01 21.82 -12.44
CA GLU A 55 19.73 22.31 -11.93
C GLU A 55 18.70 22.56 -13.05
N CYS A 56 19.22 22.92 -14.24
CA CYS A 56 18.38 23.17 -15.40
C CYS A 56 19.12 22.83 -16.71
N PRO A 57 18.38 22.67 -17.83
CA PRO A 57 18.98 22.36 -19.14
C PRO A 57 20.04 23.36 -19.63
N ALA A 58 19.93 24.64 -19.22
CA ALA A 58 20.89 25.68 -19.63
C ALA A 58 22.28 25.51 -18.99
N GLN A 59 22.37 24.84 -17.84
CA GLN A 59 23.60 24.64 -17.08
C GLN A 59 24.29 23.31 -17.41
N ARG A 60 23.63 22.41 -18.14
CA ARG A 60 24.16 21.09 -18.42
C ARG A 60 25.43 21.16 -19.32
N PRO A 61 26.33 20.18 -19.21
CA PRO A 61 27.48 20.06 -20.09
C PRO A 61 27.05 19.62 -21.50
N ALA A 62 26.62 20.55 -22.35
CA ALA A 62 25.88 20.29 -23.59
C ALA A 62 26.58 19.39 -24.61
N ASP A 63 27.89 19.28 -24.55
CA ASP A 63 28.72 18.50 -25.49
C ASP A 63 29.36 17.24 -24.82
N PHE A 64 28.87 16.85 -23.63
CA PHE A 64 29.51 15.77 -22.85
C PHE A 64 29.51 14.41 -23.56
N TRP A 65 28.66 14.23 -24.55
CA TRP A 65 28.58 13.02 -25.35
C TRP A 65 29.71 12.86 -26.38
N LYS A 66 30.44 13.94 -26.64
CA LYS A 66 31.61 13.87 -27.57
C LYS A 66 32.74 13.08 -26.95
N GLU A 67 33.48 12.32 -27.82
CA GLU A 67 34.53 11.45 -27.32
C GLU A 67 35.71 12.22 -26.71
N GLU A 68 35.98 13.41 -27.20
CA GLU A 68 37.05 14.29 -26.72
C GLU A 68 36.70 15.15 -25.51
N PHE A 69 35.47 15.03 -25.01
CA PHE A 69 35.00 15.81 -23.85
C PHE A 69 35.71 15.37 -22.56
N ASP A 70 36.30 16.36 -21.86
CA ASP A 70 36.91 16.14 -20.55
C ASP A 70 35.84 16.06 -19.45
N ASP A 71 35.52 14.82 -19.06
CA ASP A 71 34.57 14.54 -17.97
C ASP A 71 35.26 14.26 -16.61
N SER A 72 36.51 14.70 -16.44
CA SER A 72 37.30 14.47 -15.22
C SER A 72 36.66 15.05 -13.96
N PHE A 73 35.83 16.09 -14.11
CA PHE A 73 35.09 16.73 -13.03
C PHE A 73 33.75 16.04 -12.68
N PHE A 74 33.32 15.05 -13.46
CA PHE A 74 32.11 14.29 -13.13
C PHE A 74 32.31 13.49 -11.84
N GLY A 75 31.27 13.49 -10.98
CA GLY A 75 31.20 12.60 -9.84
C GLY A 75 30.82 11.17 -10.22
N ALA A 76 30.29 10.44 -9.28
CA ALA A 76 29.80 9.08 -9.47
C ALA A 76 28.36 8.96 -8.99
N ILE A 77 27.58 8.09 -9.65
CA ILE A 77 26.23 7.71 -9.29
C ILE A 77 26.04 6.20 -9.44
N GLN A 78 25.26 5.59 -8.57
CA GLN A 78 24.88 4.19 -8.68
C GLN A 78 23.69 4.03 -9.64
N VAL A 79 23.79 3.07 -10.57
CA VAL A 79 22.71 2.62 -11.47
C VAL A 79 22.49 1.12 -11.20
N PRO A 80 21.24 0.67 -10.95
CA PRO A 80 20.03 1.49 -10.81
C PRO A 80 20.03 2.37 -9.55
N GLY A 81 19.29 3.49 -9.62
CA GLY A 81 19.08 4.39 -8.50
C GLY A 81 18.50 5.74 -8.89
N HIS A 82 17.79 6.38 -7.97
CA HIS A 82 17.27 7.74 -8.14
C HIS A 82 18.35 8.79 -7.87
N MET A 83 18.34 9.89 -8.61
CA MET A 83 19.27 11.00 -8.43
C MET A 83 19.11 11.64 -7.04
N GLU A 84 17.88 11.90 -6.62
CA GLU A 84 17.53 12.60 -5.40
C GLU A 84 17.99 11.84 -4.15
N LEU A 85 17.84 10.51 -4.14
CA LEU A 85 18.27 9.66 -3.03
C LEU A 85 19.79 9.49 -2.92
N GLN A 86 20.51 9.93 -3.95
CA GLN A 86 21.98 9.95 -3.97
C GLN A 86 22.54 11.37 -3.77
N GLY A 87 21.68 12.32 -3.36
CA GLY A 87 22.05 13.68 -2.99
C GLY A 87 22.08 14.66 -4.18
N PHE A 88 21.45 14.32 -5.31
CA PHE A 88 21.37 15.20 -6.47
C PHE A 88 19.93 15.66 -6.70
N GLY A 89 19.66 16.94 -6.48
CA GLY A 89 18.32 17.50 -6.58
C GLY A 89 17.57 17.53 -5.24
N LYS A 90 16.26 17.54 -5.30
CA LYS A 90 15.36 17.60 -4.14
C LYS A 90 14.32 16.49 -4.19
N ILE A 91 14.12 15.84 -3.07
CA ILE A 91 13.00 14.93 -2.86
C ILE A 91 11.74 15.78 -2.70
N GLN A 92 10.64 15.39 -3.35
CA GLN A 92 9.34 16.05 -3.23
C GLN A 92 8.25 14.98 -3.21
N TYR A 93 7.27 15.14 -2.30
CA TYR A 93 6.07 14.32 -2.31
C TYR A 93 4.83 15.17 -2.59
N ILE A 94 4.09 14.80 -3.61
CA ILE A 94 2.83 15.46 -3.99
C ILE A 94 1.84 14.40 -4.46
N ASN A 95 0.60 14.51 -4.03
CA ASN A 95 -0.52 13.66 -4.40
C ASN A 95 -1.21 14.21 -5.67
N THR A 96 -2.12 15.19 -5.52
CA THR A 96 -3.08 15.58 -6.58
C THR A 96 -2.64 16.74 -7.47
N LEU A 97 -1.52 17.38 -7.20
CA LEU A 97 -1.04 18.55 -7.91
C LEU A 97 0.22 18.22 -8.71
N TYR A 98 0.40 18.91 -9.85
CA TYR A 98 1.68 18.82 -10.54
C TYR A 98 2.81 19.46 -9.72
N PRO A 99 4.05 18.94 -9.84
CA PRO A 99 5.21 19.46 -9.08
C PRO A 99 5.51 20.95 -9.25
N TRP A 100 5.04 21.57 -10.30
CA TRP A 100 5.22 23.00 -10.60
C TRP A 100 4.03 23.87 -10.23
N ASP A 101 2.92 23.30 -9.77
CA ASP A 101 1.74 24.08 -9.38
C ASP A 101 2.10 25.04 -8.24
N GLY A 102 1.75 26.32 -8.41
CA GLY A 102 2.12 27.37 -7.49
C GLY A 102 3.51 27.99 -7.70
N HIS A 103 4.37 27.36 -8.49
CA HIS A 103 5.72 27.84 -8.84
C HIS A 103 5.81 28.37 -10.26
N ALA A 104 5.19 27.68 -11.22
CA ALA A 104 5.13 28.09 -12.60
C ALA A 104 3.73 27.95 -13.18
N GLU A 105 3.31 28.89 -14.02
CA GLU A 105 2.04 28.82 -14.76
C GLU A 105 2.29 28.16 -16.11
N LEU A 106 2.12 26.82 -16.15
CA LEU A 106 2.37 26.03 -17.34
C LEU A 106 1.05 25.51 -17.94
N ARG A 107 1.07 25.21 -19.23
CA ARG A 107 0.03 24.47 -19.95
C ARG A 107 0.63 23.25 -20.64
N PRO A 108 -0.08 22.12 -20.68
CA PRO A 108 0.40 20.95 -21.43
C PRO A 108 0.71 21.36 -22.91
N PRO A 109 1.83 20.97 -23.48
CA PRO A 109 2.91 20.13 -22.97
C PRO A 109 4.15 20.90 -22.44
N GLN A 110 3.99 22.13 -22.01
CA GLN A 110 5.11 22.97 -21.54
C GLN A 110 5.82 22.41 -20.31
N ILE A 111 7.10 22.69 -20.17
CA ILE A 111 7.89 22.37 -18.98
C ILE A 111 8.55 23.63 -18.41
N ASP A 112 8.87 23.60 -17.13
CA ASP A 112 9.64 24.67 -16.49
C ASP A 112 11.13 24.48 -16.79
N TRP A 113 11.62 25.21 -17.79
CA TRP A 113 13.02 25.14 -18.23
C TRP A 113 14.03 25.65 -17.20
N GLU A 114 13.59 26.41 -16.21
CA GLU A 114 14.48 26.95 -15.18
C GLU A 114 14.68 25.98 -14.02
N HIS A 115 13.74 25.05 -13.78
CA HIS A 115 13.75 24.13 -12.66
C HIS A 115 13.62 22.64 -13.05
N ALA A 116 13.83 22.30 -14.32
CA ALA A 116 13.87 20.92 -14.79
C ALA A 116 15.31 20.38 -14.74
N ALA A 117 15.65 19.66 -13.69
CA ALA A 117 17.00 19.11 -13.52
C ALA A 117 17.40 18.16 -14.64
N VAL A 118 18.72 18.05 -14.88
CA VAL A 118 19.30 17.18 -15.89
C VAL A 118 20.45 16.36 -15.29
N GLY A 119 20.40 15.04 -15.46
CA GLY A 119 21.48 14.12 -15.16
C GLY A 119 22.27 13.74 -16.40
N SER A 120 23.56 14.04 -16.43
CA SER A 120 24.48 13.60 -17.50
C SER A 120 25.28 12.39 -17.02
N TYR A 121 25.00 11.22 -17.59
CA TYR A 121 25.58 9.93 -17.20
C TYR A 121 26.61 9.47 -18.23
N VAL A 122 27.73 8.90 -17.79
CA VAL A 122 28.74 8.30 -18.66
C VAL A 122 29.16 6.94 -18.11
N LYS A 123 29.09 5.91 -18.98
CA LYS A 123 29.59 4.55 -18.72
C LYS A 123 30.63 4.16 -19.79
N THR A 124 31.78 3.73 -19.36
CA THR A 124 32.74 3.08 -20.26
C THR A 124 32.64 1.58 -20.06
N PHE A 125 32.72 0.84 -21.18
CA PHE A 125 32.65 -0.63 -21.15
C PHE A 125 33.33 -1.24 -22.36
N ASP A 126 33.76 -2.50 -22.19
CA ASP A 126 34.20 -3.39 -23.26
C ASP A 126 33.12 -4.44 -23.51
N LEU A 127 32.97 -4.91 -24.75
CA LEU A 127 32.04 -6.00 -25.04
C LEU A 127 32.60 -7.33 -24.51
N GLU A 128 31.77 -8.07 -23.81
CA GLU A 128 32.06 -9.46 -23.45
C GLU A 128 32.13 -10.35 -24.70
N SER A 129 32.91 -11.43 -24.63
CA SER A 129 33.17 -12.31 -25.78
C SER A 129 31.90 -12.90 -26.42
N GLY A 130 30.88 -13.14 -25.64
CA GLY A 130 29.58 -13.63 -26.09
C GLY A 130 28.81 -12.67 -27.00
N LEU A 131 29.12 -11.36 -26.95
CA LEU A 131 28.44 -10.31 -27.71
C LEU A 131 29.18 -9.96 -29.03
N LEU A 132 30.42 -10.37 -29.18
CA LEU A 132 31.25 -9.97 -30.32
C LEU A 132 30.68 -10.48 -31.65
N GLY A 133 30.70 -9.60 -32.67
CA GLY A 133 30.26 -9.91 -34.04
C GLY A 133 28.75 -10.17 -34.22
N LYS A 134 27.94 -9.88 -33.21
CA LYS A 134 26.47 -10.00 -33.27
C LYS A 134 25.83 -8.63 -33.33
N ARG A 135 24.53 -8.58 -33.60
CA ARG A 135 23.71 -7.38 -33.46
C ARG A 135 23.56 -7.08 -31.96
N VAL A 136 24.10 -5.96 -31.51
CA VAL A 136 24.09 -5.54 -30.09
C VAL A 136 23.02 -4.52 -29.87
N CYS A 137 22.14 -4.80 -28.90
CA CYS A 137 21.10 -3.88 -28.40
C CYS A 137 21.38 -3.50 -26.97
N ILE A 138 20.90 -2.34 -26.53
CA ILE A 138 20.85 -1.93 -25.12
C ILE A 138 19.43 -1.84 -24.67
N SER A 139 19.14 -2.27 -23.44
CA SER A 139 17.84 -2.13 -22.78
C SER A 139 17.98 -1.30 -21.51
N PHE A 140 17.21 -0.24 -21.42
CA PHE A 140 16.96 0.52 -20.20
C PHE A 140 15.61 0.08 -19.63
N GLN A 141 15.60 -0.60 -18.51
CA GLN A 141 14.36 -1.20 -17.95
C GLN A 141 13.45 -0.18 -17.26
N GLY A 142 13.96 1.00 -16.93
CA GLY A 142 13.20 2.13 -16.39
C GLY A 142 14.08 3.35 -16.20
N VAL A 143 13.67 4.48 -16.81
CA VAL A 143 14.32 5.77 -16.71
C VAL A 143 13.28 6.86 -16.51
N GLU A 144 13.36 7.60 -15.45
CA GLU A 144 12.44 8.68 -15.11
C GLU A 144 13.12 10.05 -15.33
N GLN A 145 12.66 10.90 -16.26
CA GLN A 145 11.52 10.65 -17.15
C GLN A 145 11.98 10.43 -18.60
N ALA A 146 12.41 11.48 -19.29
CA ALA A 146 12.83 11.45 -20.67
C ALA A 146 14.36 11.38 -20.79
N PHE A 147 14.86 10.69 -21.79
CA PHE A 147 16.31 10.58 -21.93
C PHE A 147 16.79 10.45 -23.37
N TYR A 148 17.99 10.96 -23.58
CA TYR A 148 18.74 10.85 -24.82
C TYR A 148 19.94 9.91 -24.63
N VAL A 149 20.28 9.14 -25.68
CA VAL A 149 21.37 8.17 -25.67
C VAL A 149 22.35 8.46 -26.78
N TRP A 150 23.66 8.46 -26.46
CA TRP A 150 24.77 8.49 -27.42
C TRP A 150 25.75 7.36 -27.12
N LEU A 151 26.34 6.80 -28.17
CA LEU A 151 27.43 5.85 -28.05
C LEU A 151 28.61 6.30 -28.96
N ASN A 152 29.79 6.41 -28.38
CA ASN A 152 31.01 6.76 -29.09
C ASN A 152 30.86 8.07 -29.93
N GLY A 153 30.25 9.07 -29.35
CA GLY A 153 30.00 10.38 -29.96
C GLY A 153 28.83 10.43 -30.98
N GLN A 154 28.11 9.32 -31.19
CA GLN A 154 27.01 9.24 -32.14
C GLN A 154 25.67 9.18 -31.42
N PHE A 155 24.68 9.92 -31.91
CA PHE A 155 23.33 9.89 -31.37
C PHE A 155 22.67 8.54 -31.69
N VAL A 156 22.21 7.87 -30.66
CA VAL A 156 21.51 6.58 -30.72
C VAL A 156 20.00 6.79 -30.76
N GLY A 157 19.42 7.45 -29.74
CA GLY A 157 17.98 7.59 -29.66
C GLY A 157 17.47 8.43 -28.48
N TYR A 158 16.15 8.50 -28.41
CA TYR A 158 15.37 9.22 -27.38
C TYR A 158 14.16 8.40 -26.99
N ALA A 159 13.79 8.44 -25.72
CA ALA A 159 12.55 7.82 -25.23
C ALA A 159 11.97 8.60 -24.03
N GLU A 160 10.67 8.47 -23.89
CA GLU A 160 9.85 8.77 -22.72
C GLU A 160 9.17 7.47 -22.26
N ASP A 161 8.34 7.50 -21.21
CA ASP A 161 7.75 6.37 -20.50
C ASP A 161 8.72 5.74 -19.49
N SER A 162 8.56 6.15 -18.23
CA SER A 162 9.50 5.82 -17.16
C SER A 162 9.51 4.33 -16.78
N PHE A 163 8.43 3.58 -17.03
CA PHE A 163 8.20 2.28 -16.39
C PHE A 163 8.17 1.07 -17.33
N THR A 164 8.29 1.28 -18.64
CA THR A 164 8.49 0.19 -19.60
C THR A 164 9.90 0.24 -20.20
N PRO A 165 10.45 -0.90 -20.65
CA PRO A 165 11.78 -0.94 -21.25
C PRO A 165 11.89 -0.07 -22.51
N SER A 166 13.02 0.60 -22.64
CA SER A 166 13.41 1.33 -23.84
C SER A 166 14.67 0.72 -24.45
N ASP A 167 14.52 0.08 -25.60
CA ASP A 167 15.56 -0.67 -26.28
C ASP A 167 16.09 0.09 -27.51
N PHE A 168 17.41 0.04 -27.73
CA PHE A 168 18.06 0.69 -28.86
C PHE A 168 19.08 -0.23 -29.52
N ASP A 169 19.21 -0.14 -30.86
CA ASP A 169 20.22 -0.85 -31.64
C ASP A 169 21.55 -0.10 -31.59
N LEU A 170 22.54 -0.67 -30.93
CA LEU A 170 23.90 -0.14 -30.84
C LEU A 170 24.82 -0.63 -31.92
N THR A 171 24.43 -1.62 -32.72
CA THR A 171 25.29 -2.29 -33.71
C THR A 171 26.05 -1.33 -34.63
N PRO A 172 25.44 -0.20 -35.10
CA PRO A 172 26.16 0.73 -36.00
C PRO A 172 27.28 1.53 -35.30
N TYR A 173 27.29 1.56 -33.97
CA TYR A 173 28.11 2.48 -33.16
C TYR A 173 29.09 1.78 -32.22
N VAL A 174 28.80 0.52 -31.84
CA VAL A 174 29.54 -0.22 -30.82
C VAL A 174 30.89 -0.71 -31.35
N ARG A 175 31.90 -0.71 -30.47
CA ARG A 175 33.23 -1.22 -30.70
C ARG A 175 33.49 -2.40 -29.77
N GLU A 176 34.50 -3.20 -30.09
CA GLU A 176 34.92 -4.30 -29.22
C GLU A 176 35.36 -3.79 -27.84
N ASN A 177 36.14 -2.72 -27.80
CA ASN A 177 36.68 -2.16 -26.56
C ASN A 177 36.53 -0.64 -26.52
N ASN A 178 36.61 -0.10 -25.29
CA ASN A 178 36.59 1.35 -25.02
C ASN A 178 35.32 2.05 -25.54
N ASN A 179 34.14 1.43 -25.35
CA ASN A 179 32.88 2.09 -25.64
C ASN A 179 32.61 3.15 -24.61
N ARG A 180 32.13 4.33 -25.08
CA ARG A 180 31.69 5.43 -24.22
C ARG A 180 30.20 5.66 -24.46
N LEU A 181 29.39 5.15 -23.54
CA LEU A 181 27.93 5.37 -23.49
C LEU A 181 27.65 6.64 -22.71
N CYS A 182 26.88 7.54 -23.29
CA CYS A 182 26.41 8.77 -22.66
C CYS A 182 24.90 8.79 -22.65
N VAL A 183 24.31 9.10 -21.49
CA VAL A 183 22.85 9.21 -21.32
C VAL A 183 22.55 10.54 -20.64
N GLU A 184 21.64 11.30 -21.20
CA GLU A 184 21.18 12.57 -20.64
C GLU A 184 19.72 12.41 -20.22
N VAL A 185 19.46 12.41 -18.90
CA VAL A 185 18.13 12.20 -18.32
C VAL A 185 17.55 13.54 -17.89
N TYR A 186 16.36 13.84 -18.34
CA TYR A 186 15.61 15.04 -18.01
C TYR A 186 14.52 14.73 -17.01
N GLN A 187 14.49 15.46 -15.91
CA GLN A 187 13.48 15.32 -14.87
C GLN A 187 12.07 15.68 -15.35
N ARG A 188 11.96 16.50 -16.39
CA ARG A 188 10.68 16.96 -16.93
C ARG A 188 10.67 16.91 -18.45
N SER A 189 9.54 16.43 -18.98
CA SER A 189 9.21 16.48 -20.41
C SER A 189 7.68 16.54 -20.55
N SER A 190 7.16 16.47 -21.78
CA SER A 190 5.73 16.26 -22.02
C SER A 190 5.16 15.05 -21.24
N ALA A 191 5.97 14.01 -21.05
CA ALA A 191 5.58 12.84 -20.24
C ALA A 191 5.18 13.19 -18.81
N ALA A 192 5.76 14.23 -18.20
CA ALA A 192 5.42 14.66 -16.84
C ALA A 192 3.94 15.04 -16.63
N TRP A 193 3.23 15.35 -17.73
CA TRP A 193 1.80 15.61 -17.69
C TRP A 193 0.95 14.33 -17.64
N LEU A 194 1.54 13.17 -17.98
CA LEU A 194 0.93 11.85 -17.97
C LEU A 194 1.47 10.93 -16.87
N GLU A 195 2.48 11.38 -16.14
CA GLU A 195 3.12 10.63 -15.05
C GLU A 195 3.02 11.43 -13.74
N ASP A 196 1.76 11.68 -13.34
CA ASP A 196 1.39 12.49 -12.18
C ASP A 196 0.86 11.63 -11.02
N GLN A 197 1.41 10.43 -10.86
CA GLN A 197 1.02 9.50 -9.82
C GLN A 197 1.21 10.08 -8.43
N ASP A 198 0.37 9.65 -7.48
CA ASP A 198 0.51 9.93 -6.06
C ASP A 198 1.73 9.19 -5.49
N PHE A 199 2.89 9.80 -5.59
CA PHE A 199 4.15 9.24 -5.08
C PHE A 199 5.24 10.30 -4.95
N PHE A 200 6.36 9.90 -4.31
CA PHE A 200 7.58 10.73 -4.32
C PHE A 200 8.09 10.96 -5.74
N ARG A 201 8.41 12.21 -6.06
CA ARG A 201 8.91 12.63 -7.36
C ARG A 201 10.44 12.42 -7.42
N PHE A 202 10.82 11.48 -8.23
CA PHE A 202 12.22 11.15 -8.48
C PHE A 202 12.60 11.32 -9.94
N SER A 203 13.89 11.09 -10.22
CA SER A 203 14.43 11.05 -11.58
C SER A 203 15.67 10.16 -11.63
N GLY A 204 16.08 9.76 -12.84
CA GLY A 204 17.28 8.97 -13.06
C GLY A 204 17.04 7.58 -13.65
N ILE A 205 18.11 6.82 -13.78
CA ILE A 205 18.08 5.43 -14.28
C ILE A 205 17.85 4.51 -13.07
N PHE A 206 16.59 4.18 -12.79
CA PHE A 206 16.22 3.52 -11.53
C PHE A 206 15.94 2.02 -11.64
N ARG A 207 15.97 1.45 -12.86
CA ARG A 207 15.96 0.00 -13.12
C ARG A 207 17.20 -0.41 -13.90
N ASN A 208 17.43 -1.70 -14.02
CA ASN A 208 18.62 -2.28 -14.62
C ASN A 208 18.87 -1.78 -16.05
N VAL A 209 20.14 -1.72 -16.43
CA VAL A 209 20.61 -1.47 -17.79
C VAL A 209 21.50 -2.62 -18.23
N TYR A 210 21.25 -3.17 -19.41
CA TYR A 210 22.05 -4.24 -19.94
C TYR A 210 22.15 -4.21 -21.47
N LEU A 211 23.23 -4.77 -21.97
CA LEU A 211 23.36 -5.13 -23.38
C LEU A 211 22.81 -6.53 -23.61
N TYR A 212 22.20 -6.73 -24.75
CA TYR A 212 21.83 -8.07 -25.21
C TYR A 212 22.05 -8.19 -26.71
N VAL A 213 22.21 -9.43 -27.19
CA VAL A 213 22.50 -9.64 -28.58
C VAL A 213 21.45 -10.47 -29.27
N LYS A 214 21.23 -10.13 -30.55
CA LYS A 214 20.40 -10.88 -31.47
C LYS A 214 21.29 -11.64 -32.47
N PRO A 215 21.27 -13.00 -32.47
CA PRO A 215 21.93 -13.79 -33.48
C PRO A 215 21.44 -13.49 -34.91
N ALA A 216 22.15 -14.04 -35.93
CA ALA A 216 21.82 -13.82 -37.34
C ALA A 216 20.35 -14.19 -37.67
N VAL A 217 19.83 -15.25 -37.05
CA VAL A 217 18.41 -15.52 -36.94
C VAL A 217 18.03 -15.56 -35.45
N HIS A 218 16.95 -14.92 -35.05
CA HIS A 218 16.56 -14.80 -33.67
C HIS A 218 15.05 -14.66 -33.53
N VAL A 219 14.55 -14.87 -32.30
CA VAL A 219 13.17 -14.52 -31.93
C VAL A 219 13.15 -13.04 -31.55
N GLU A 220 12.43 -12.23 -32.33
CA GLU A 220 12.23 -10.82 -32.05
C GLU A 220 11.14 -10.62 -31.01
N ASP A 221 10.06 -11.40 -31.10
CA ASP A 221 8.95 -11.40 -30.19
C ASP A 221 8.31 -12.78 -30.08
N LEU A 222 7.77 -13.06 -28.89
CA LEU A 222 7.15 -14.34 -28.54
C LEU A 222 5.78 -14.10 -27.92
N TRP A 223 4.76 -14.81 -28.43
CA TRP A 223 3.43 -14.85 -27.80
C TRP A 223 2.96 -16.29 -27.64
N LEU A 224 2.84 -16.74 -26.38
CA LEU A 224 2.35 -18.06 -25.99
C LEU A 224 0.88 -17.97 -25.59
N GLN A 225 -0.01 -18.12 -26.56
CA GLN A 225 -1.45 -18.02 -26.34
C GLN A 225 -1.96 -19.33 -25.73
N THR A 226 -2.27 -19.29 -24.42
CA THR A 226 -2.81 -20.43 -23.67
C THR A 226 -4.31 -20.30 -23.45
N GLY A 227 -5.00 -21.42 -23.37
CA GLY A 227 -6.43 -21.50 -23.04
C GLY A 227 -6.76 -22.77 -22.26
N LEU A 228 -7.94 -22.80 -21.69
CA LEU A 228 -8.49 -23.98 -20.98
C LEU A 228 -9.91 -24.22 -21.46
N LEU A 229 -10.20 -25.44 -21.94
CA LEU A 229 -11.54 -25.79 -22.41
C LEU A 229 -12.53 -25.90 -21.24
N GLN A 230 -13.83 -26.02 -21.58
CA GLN A 230 -14.93 -26.08 -20.61
C GLN A 230 -14.88 -27.30 -19.68
N ASP A 231 -14.14 -28.33 -20.03
CA ASP A 231 -13.92 -29.54 -19.23
C ASP A 231 -12.95 -29.33 -18.07
N ASN A 232 -12.25 -28.18 -18.04
CA ASN A 232 -11.21 -27.82 -17.08
C ASN A 232 -10.04 -28.82 -16.97
N THR A 233 -9.86 -29.66 -17.99
CA THR A 233 -8.79 -30.68 -18.05
C THR A 233 -8.04 -30.65 -19.37
N THR A 234 -8.57 -29.95 -20.37
CA THR A 234 -7.93 -29.79 -21.68
C THR A 234 -7.40 -28.37 -21.83
N GLY A 235 -6.06 -28.23 -21.80
CA GLY A 235 -5.35 -26.98 -22.07
C GLY A 235 -5.05 -26.82 -23.56
N THR A 236 -5.07 -25.60 -24.08
CA THR A 236 -4.66 -25.29 -25.45
C THR A 236 -3.47 -24.34 -25.48
N LEU A 237 -2.62 -24.47 -26.50
CA LEU A 237 -1.46 -23.63 -26.75
C LEU A 237 -1.31 -23.34 -28.23
N LYS A 238 -1.23 -22.05 -28.59
CA LYS A 238 -0.77 -21.58 -29.89
C LYS A 238 0.49 -20.76 -29.71
N VAL A 239 1.58 -21.15 -30.39
CA VAL A 239 2.85 -20.43 -30.36
C VAL A 239 2.89 -19.46 -31.54
N ARG A 240 3.12 -18.18 -31.27
CA ARG A 240 3.31 -17.12 -32.27
C ARG A 240 4.68 -16.51 -32.08
N LEU A 241 5.46 -16.42 -33.16
CA LEU A 241 6.83 -15.94 -33.18
C LEU A 241 7.01 -14.86 -34.24
N LEU A 242 7.61 -13.76 -33.88
CA LEU A 242 8.20 -12.83 -34.83
C LEU A 242 9.69 -13.17 -34.94
N LEU A 243 10.11 -13.71 -36.07
CA LEU A 243 11.52 -14.03 -36.31
C LEU A 243 12.19 -12.88 -37.06
N GLY A 244 13.35 -12.47 -36.55
CA GLY A 244 14.23 -11.49 -37.18
C GLY A 244 15.41 -12.15 -37.89
N GLY A 245 16.04 -11.39 -38.82
CA GLY A 245 17.27 -11.81 -39.54
C GLY A 245 17.06 -12.85 -40.66
N GLU A 246 18.06 -13.71 -40.86
CA GLU A 246 18.09 -14.71 -41.94
C GLU A 246 17.30 -15.97 -41.57
N LYS A 247 15.98 -15.90 -41.69
CA LYS A 247 15.03 -16.94 -41.26
C LYS A 247 14.78 -18.09 -42.22
N ASP A 248 15.30 -18.04 -43.43
CA ASP A 248 15.08 -19.07 -44.42
C ASP A 248 15.80 -20.40 -44.03
N GLY A 249 15.00 -21.49 -43.98
CA GLY A 249 15.54 -22.82 -43.59
C GLY A 249 15.74 -23.01 -42.10
N CYS A 250 15.37 -22.04 -41.23
CA CYS A 250 15.39 -22.20 -39.78
C CYS A 250 14.26 -23.12 -39.30
N SER A 251 14.44 -23.67 -38.10
CA SER A 251 13.39 -24.48 -37.42
C SER A 251 13.29 -24.14 -35.94
N VAL A 252 12.09 -24.26 -35.42
CA VAL A 252 11.82 -24.05 -33.98
C VAL A 252 11.28 -25.36 -33.41
N ARG A 253 11.97 -25.93 -32.41
CA ARG A 253 11.47 -27.04 -31.59
C ARG A 253 10.81 -26.50 -30.36
N CYS A 254 9.63 -26.99 -30.04
CA CYS A 254 8.95 -26.72 -28.79
C CYS A 254 8.94 -27.99 -27.93
N HIS A 255 9.40 -27.85 -26.70
CA HIS A 255 9.40 -28.93 -25.71
C HIS A 255 8.64 -28.49 -24.46
N ILE A 256 7.66 -29.30 -24.01
CA ILE A 256 6.97 -29.14 -22.73
C ILE A 256 7.04 -30.50 -22.03
N SER A 257 7.72 -30.57 -20.89
CA SER A 257 8.02 -31.84 -20.21
C SER A 257 6.76 -32.64 -19.92
N GLY A 258 6.73 -33.87 -20.42
CA GLY A 258 5.60 -34.80 -20.25
C GLY A 258 4.36 -34.52 -21.12
N LEU A 259 4.36 -33.42 -21.91
CA LEU A 259 3.19 -33.03 -22.70
C LEU A 259 3.49 -32.98 -24.21
N PHE A 260 4.60 -32.35 -24.60
CA PHE A 260 4.86 -32.08 -26.00
C PHE A 260 6.37 -32.04 -26.31
N ASP A 261 6.74 -32.56 -27.47
CA ASP A 261 8.10 -32.43 -27.99
C ASP A 261 8.12 -32.62 -29.50
N SER A 262 8.16 -31.51 -30.24
CA SER A 262 8.16 -31.51 -31.69
C SER A 262 8.75 -30.25 -32.27
N VAL A 263 9.20 -30.34 -33.55
CA VAL A 263 9.45 -29.17 -34.39
C VAL A 263 8.12 -28.57 -34.82
N LEU A 264 7.96 -27.27 -34.66
CA LEU A 264 6.73 -26.57 -34.99
C LEU A 264 6.51 -26.41 -36.48
N GLU A 265 5.33 -26.75 -36.95
CA GLU A 265 4.85 -26.35 -38.29
C GLU A 265 4.33 -24.93 -38.25
N LEU A 266 5.21 -23.98 -38.63
CA LEU A 266 4.88 -22.55 -38.57
C LEU A 266 4.28 -22.08 -39.89
N ARG A 267 3.23 -21.28 -39.84
CA ARG A 267 2.59 -20.62 -40.98
C ARG A 267 2.50 -19.13 -40.78
N THR A 268 2.59 -18.37 -41.90
CA THR A 268 2.44 -16.91 -41.83
C THR A 268 1.06 -16.50 -41.32
N ASP A 269 1.01 -15.64 -40.30
CA ASP A 269 -0.15 -15.10 -39.65
C ASP A 269 0.08 -13.61 -39.35
N GLY A 270 -0.23 -12.75 -40.36
CA GLY A 270 0.18 -11.35 -40.34
C GLY A 270 1.70 -11.20 -40.35
N GLN A 271 2.26 -10.51 -39.38
CA GLN A 271 3.70 -10.36 -39.19
C GLN A 271 4.34 -11.58 -38.46
N TYR A 272 3.53 -12.40 -37.81
CA TYR A 272 3.99 -13.57 -37.04
C TYR A 272 4.08 -14.83 -37.88
N LEU A 273 4.84 -15.78 -37.40
CA LEU A 273 4.77 -17.18 -37.74
C LEU A 273 4.05 -17.92 -36.62
N SER A 274 2.94 -18.56 -36.94
CA SER A 274 2.09 -19.22 -35.96
C SER A 274 2.07 -20.73 -36.10
N SER A 275 2.11 -21.47 -34.99
CA SER A 275 1.83 -22.91 -34.97
C SER A 275 0.33 -23.17 -35.15
N PRO A 276 -0.09 -24.41 -35.50
CA PRO A 276 -1.42 -24.89 -35.17
C PRO A 276 -1.70 -24.72 -33.66
N GLU A 277 -2.96 -24.68 -33.27
CA GLU A 277 -3.33 -24.80 -31.87
C GLU A 277 -3.17 -26.26 -31.41
N PHE A 278 -2.42 -26.47 -30.35
CA PHE A 278 -2.24 -27.80 -29.72
C PHE A 278 -3.22 -27.94 -28.57
N ALA A 279 -3.70 -29.14 -28.32
CA ALA A 279 -4.55 -29.47 -27.18
C ALA A 279 -3.88 -30.56 -26.33
N PHE A 280 -3.88 -30.39 -25.02
CA PHE A 280 -3.26 -31.28 -24.04
C PHE A 280 -4.31 -31.72 -23.01
N SER A 281 -4.48 -33.01 -22.84
CA SER A 281 -5.36 -33.60 -21.82
C SER A 281 -4.65 -33.66 -20.46
N ASP A 282 -5.44 -33.87 -19.42
CA ASP A 282 -4.99 -34.05 -18.02
C ASP A 282 -4.19 -32.83 -17.49
N ILE A 283 -4.54 -31.65 -17.95
CA ILE A 283 -3.97 -30.37 -17.48
C ILE A 283 -4.58 -30.00 -16.13
N GLN A 284 -3.72 -29.57 -15.20
CA GLN A 284 -4.14 -28.91 -13.97
C GLN A 284 -4.28 -27.42 -14.24
N PRO A 285 -5.49 -26.83 -14.08
CA PRO A 285 -5.72 -25.40 -14.28
C PRO A 285 -4.90 -24.55 -13.33
N TRP A 286 -4.48 -23.38 -13.81
CA TRP A 286 -3.83 -22.37 -13.00
C TRP A 286 -4.88 -21.53 -12.26
N CYS A 287 -4.73 -21.37 -10.94
CA CYS A 287 -5.47 -20.44 -10.10
C CYS A 287 -4.67 -20.15 -8.83
N HIS A 288 -5.20 -19.27 -7.97
CA HIS A 288 -4.54 -18.88 -6.71
C HIS A 288 -4.20 -20.07 -5.81
N GLU A 289 -5.14 -20.99 -5.62
CA GLU A 289 -4.96 -22.16 -4.76
C GLU A 289 -3.99 -23.20 -5.35
N THR A 290 -3.90 -23.25 -6.67
CA THR A 290 -3.07 -24.22 -7.38
C THR A 290 -2.40 -23.56 -8.58
N PRO A 291 -1.34 -22.75 -8.37
CA PRO A 291 -0.68 -22.01 -9.43
C PRO A 291 0.25 -22.90 -10.27
N LYS A 292 -0.36 -23.87 -10.98
CA LYS A 292 0.38 -24.83 -11.76
C LYS A 292 0.92 -24.22 -13.04
N LEU A 293 2.25 -24.22 -13.18
CA LEU A 293 2.93 -23.80 -14.39
C LEU A 293 3.55 -24.98 -15.12
N TYR A 294 3.72 -24.81 -16.42
CA TYR A 294 4.34 -25.75 -17.34
C TYR A 294 5.47 -25.06 -18.08
N ARG A 295 6.70 -25.57 -17.99
CA ARG A 295 7.87 -25.03 -18.66
C ARG A 295 7.83 -25.37 -20.15
N VAL A 296 7.68 -24.32 -20.98
CA VAL A 296 7.92 -24.36 -22.43
C VAL A 296 9.40 -24.06 -22.67
N THR A 297 10.06 -24.84 -23.52
CA THR A 297 11.41 -24.55 -24.00
C THR A 297 11.37 -24.50 -25.53
N LEU A 298 11.60 -23.34 -26.09
CA LEU A 298 11.76 -23.16 -27.54
C LEU A 298 13.22 -23.21 -27.90
N THR A 299 13.57 -24.00 -28.89
CA THR A 299 14.95 -24.10 -29.44
C THR A 299 14.91 -23.67 -30.89
N LEU A 300 15.49 -22.51 -31.18
CA LEU A 300 15.66 -22.01 -32.54
C LEU A 300 16.97 -22.55 -33.14
N ARG A 301 16.86 -23.10 -34.34
CA ARG A 301 18.01 -23.59 -35.12
C ARG A 301 18.10 -22.85 -36.45
N ASN A 302 19.33 -22.53 -36.85
CA ASN A 302 19.61 -21.95 -38.17
C ASN A 302 19.44 -22.96 -39.32
N ASN A 303 19.67 -22.52 -40.55
CA ASN A 303 19.59 -23.35 -41.74
C ASN A 303 20.64 -24.48 -41.83
N MET A 304 21.68 -24.44 -40.99
CA MET A 304 22.67 -25.52 -40.84
C MET A 304 22.29 -26.52 -39.74
N GLY A 305 21.19 -26.31 -39.04
CA GLY A 305 20.71 -27.15 -37.93
C GLY A 305 21.40 -26.86 -36.60
N GLU A 306 22.21 -25.80 -36.51
CA GLU A 306 22.88 -25.39 -35.26
C GLU A 306 21.90 -24.63 -34.36
N THR A 307 21.95 -24.88 -33.07
CA THR A 307 21.15 -24.13 -32.07
C THR A 307 21.73 -22.72 -31.95
N VAL A 308 20.86 -21.72 -32.09
CA VAL A 308 21.19 -20.30 -31.98
C VAL A 308 20.55 -19.62 -30.79
N GLU A 309 19.36 -20.07 -30.37
CA GLU A 309 18.65 -19.60 -29.18
C GLU A 309 17.89 -20.73 -28.49
N VAL A 310 17.92 -20.72 -27.17
CA VAL A 310 17.07 -21.56 -26.33
C VAL A 310 16.30 -20.61 -25.38
N ILE A 311 14.97 -20.64 -25.47
CA ILE A 311 14.08 -19.72 -24.74
C ILE A 311 13.19 -20.53 -23.80
N PRO A 312 13.41 -20.51 -22.49
CA PRO A 312 12.49 -21.05 -21.51
C PRO A 312 11.37 -20.04 -21.22
N TYR A 313 10.14 -20.51 -21.05
CA TYR A 313 9.03 -19.70 -20.57
C TYR A 313 8.04 -20.57 -19.78
N ASP A 314 7.56 -20.05 -18.64
CA ASP A 314 6.57 -20.75 -17.83
C ASP A 314 5.17 -20.29 -18.21
N ILE A 315 4.28 -21.23 -18.56
CA ILE A 315 2.90 -20.96 -18.93
C ILE A 315 1.93 -21.63 -17.97
N GLY A 316 0.77 -21.02 -17.80
CA GLY A 316 -0.38 -21.61 -17.10
C GLY A 316 -1.56 -21.75 -18.03
N PHE A 317 -2.45 -22.70 -17.74
CA PHE A 317 -3.70 -22.90 -18.46
C PHE A 317 -4.86 -22.44 -17.61
N ARG A 318 -5.61 -21.44 -18.06
CA ARG A 318 -6.79 -20.91 -17.39
C ARG A 318 -7.83 -20.44 -18.40
N ARG A 319 -9.05 -20.29 -17.93
CA ARG A 319 -10.15 -19.65 -18.66
C ARG A 319 -10.74 -18.53 -17.80
N PHE A 320 -10.63 -17.29 -18.28
CA PHE A 320 -11.22 -16.14 -17.61
C PHE A 320 -12.37 -15.61 -18.49
N GLU A 321 -13.56 -15.52 -17.90
CA GLU A 321 -14.78 -15.23 -18.65
C GLU A 321 -15.66 -14.21 -17.90
N LEU A 322 -16.30 -13.32 -18.64
CA LEU A 322 -17.42 -12.51 -18.15
C LEU A 322 -18.73 -13.14 -18.62
N LYS A 323 -19.51 -13.70 -17.71
CA LYS A 323 -20.77 -14.37 -18.01
C LYS A 323 -21.88 -13.90 -17.08
N ASP A 324 -23.00 -13.44 -17.66
CA ASP A 324 -24.15 -12.94 -16.91
C ASP A 324 -23.80 -11.84 -15.88
N GLY A 325 -22.82 -10.98 -16.22
CA GLY A 325 -22.32 -9.91 -15.36
C GLY A 325 -21.42 -10.39 -14.21
N ILE A 326 -20.93 -11.61 -14.25
CA ILE A 326 -20.06 -12.21 -13.25
C ILE A 326 -18.74 -12.64 -13.90
N MET A 327 -17.62 -12.27 -13.30
CA MET A 327 -16.30 -12.72 -13.69
C MET A 327 -16.07 -14.14 -13.15
N LEU A 328 -15.72 -15.04 -14.05
CA LEU A 328 -15.45 -16.44 -13.73
C LEU A 328 -14.01 -16.80 -14.08
N LEU A 329 -13.32 -17.47 -13.19
CA LEU A 329 -12.02 -18.11 -13.47
C LEU A 329 -12.22 -19.62 -13.42
N ASN A 330 -11.92 -20.32 -14.53
CA ASN A 330 -12.11 -21.76 -14.70
C ASN A 330 -13.54 -22.23 -14.41
N GLY A 331 -14.53 -21.34 -14.60
CA GLY A 331 -15.95 -21.60 -14.35
C GLY A 331 -16.43 -21.26 -12.94
N GLU A 332 -15.54 -20.95 -12.01
CA GLU A 332 -15.86 -20.52 -10.65
C GLU A 332 -15.90 -19.00 -10.54
N ARG A 333 -16.78 -18.47 -9.67
CA ARG A 333 -16.87 -17.02 -9.42
C ARG A 333 -15.56 -16.50 -8.86
N LEU A 334 -14.95 -15.55 -9.55
CA LEU A 334 -13.77 -14.86 -9.05
C LEU A 334 -14.17 -13.84 -7.96
N VAL A 335 -13.42 -13.79 -6.87
CA VAL A 335 -13.47 -12.72 -5.88
C VAL A 335 -12.08 -12.20 -5.65
N ILE A 336 -11.92 -10.90 -5.84
CA ILE A 336 -10.66 -10.19 -5.66
C ILE A 336 -10.48 -9.84 -4.19
N LYS A 337 -9.42 -10.35 -3.59
CA LYS A 337 -8.91 -10.05 -2.26
C LYS A 337 -7.55 -9.39 -2.43
N GLY A 338 -7.61 -8.19 -2.99
CA GLY A 338 -6.46 -7.52 -3.56
C GLY A 338 -5.87 -6.42 -2.71
N VAL A 339 -4.71 -5.95 -3.17
CA VAL A 339 -4.02 -4.76 -2.66
C VAL A 339 -3.41 -4.01 -3.83
N ASN A 340 -3.42 -2.68 -3.77
CA ASN A 340 -2.64 -1.82 -4.64
C ASN A 340 -1.17 -1.87 -4.20
N ARG A 341 -0.23 -1.81 -5.13
CA ARG A 341 1.19 -1.91 -4.81
C ARG A 341 2.03 -0.95 -5.62
N HIS A 342 2.63 0.02 -4.92
CA HIS A 342 3.80 0.72 -5.42
C HIS A 342 5.06 -0.14 -5.26
N GLU A 343 6.02 0.00 -6.17
CA GLU A 343 7.39 -0.49 -5.94
C GLU A 343 8.05 0.45 -4.94
N TRP A 344 8.38 -0.04 -3.74
CA TRP A 344 8.90 0.81 -2.69
C TRP A 344 9.91 0.12 -1.78
N ASN A 345 10.93 0.88 -1.38
CA ASN A 345 11.88 0.54 -0.33
C ASN A 345 12.32 1.86 0.36
N PRO A 346 12.35 1.94 1.70
CA PRO A 346 12.60 3.20 2.42
C PRO A 346 14.02 3.76 2.26
N HIS A 347 14.95 3.01 1.68
CA HIS A 347 16.31 3.45 1.36
C HIS A 347 16.54 3.73 -0.14
N LYS A 348 15.77 3.06 -1.00
CA LYS A 348 16.02 3.03 -2.46
C LYS A 348 14.88 3.66 -3.27
N GLY A 349 13.79 4.08 -2.61
CA GLY A 349 12.58 4.53 -3.32
C GLY A 349 12.03 3.40 -4.21
N ARG A 350 11.81 3.68 -5.49
CA ARG A 350 11.32 2.71 -6.48
C ARG A 350 12.40 1.81 -7.11
N ALA A 351 13.69 2.05 -6.80
CA ALA A 351 14.78 1.21 -7.27
C ALA A 351 14.92 -0.09 -6.44
N ILE A 352 13.82 -0.86 -6.36
CA ILE A 352 13.73 -2.08 -5.55
C ILE A 352 14.49 -3.26 -6.15
N GLY A 353 14.81 -4.25 -5.31
CA GLY A 353 15.39 -5.52 -5.68
C GLY A 353 14.41 -6.69 -5.61
N VAL A 354 14.90 -7.88 -5.93
CA VAL A 354 14.14 -9.13 -5.86
C VAL A 354 13.72 -9.42 -4.42
N GLU A 355 14.57 -9.11 -3.45
CA GLU A 355 14.31 -9.28 -2.02
C GLU A 355 13.08 -8.49 -1.53
N ASP A 356 12.87 -7.28 -2.06
CA ASP A 356 11.71 -6.44 -1.72
C ASP A 356 10.41 -7.07 -2.27
N MET A 357 10.49 -7.67 -3.45
CA MET A 357 9.37 -8.39 -4.07
C MET A 357 9.05 -9.71 -3.35
N GLU A 358 10.07 -10.46 -2.91
CA GLU A 358 9.91 -11.68 -2.10
C GLU A 358 9.23 -11.39 -0.76
N LEU A 359 9.59 -10.28 -0.11
CA LEU A 359 8.94 -9.82 1.12
C LEU A 359 7.44 -9.57 0.90
N ALA A 360 7.09 -8.85 -0.17
CA ALA A 360 5.70 -8.60 -0.54
C ALA A 360 4.94 -9.90 -0.80
N MET A 361 5.52 -10.82 -1.57
CA MET A 361 4.92 -12.12 -1.88
C MET A 361 4.70 -12.96 -0.61
N ALA A 362 5.65 -12.95 0.33
CA ALA A 362 5.52 -13.63 1.62
C ALA A 362 4.37 -13.03 2.46
N THR A 363 4.24 -11.71 2.46
CA THR A 363 3.14 -11.00 3.14
C THR A 363 1.79 -11.34 2.53
N PHE A 364 1.68 -11.37 1.20
CA PHE A 364 0.43 -11.75 0.51
C PHE A 364 -0.02 -13.16 0.90
N ARG A 365 0.89 -14.13 0.89
CA ARG A 365 0.60 -15.52 1.27
C ARG A 365 0.12 -15.66 2.72
N ARG A 366 0.77 -14.94 3.67
CA ARG A 366 0.39 -14.99 5.08
C ARG A 366 -1.00 -14.41 5.34
N ASN A 367 -1.43 -13.46 4.52
CA ASN A 367 -2.62 -12.65 4.77
C ASN A 367 -3.78 -12.95 3.81
N ASN A 368 -3.73 -14.07 3.07
CA ASN A 368 -4.76 -14.50 2.12
C ASN A 368 -5.04 -13.49 0.99
N ILE A 369 -4.09 -12.64 0.66
CA ILE A 369 -4.16 -11.72 -0.48
C ILE A 369 -3.97 -12.54 -1.75
N ASN A 370 -4.95 -12.49 -2.66
CA ASN A 370 -4.94 -13.27 -3.90
C ASN A 370 -4.75 -12.43 -5.16
N ALA A 371 -4.72 -11.09 -5.03
CA ALA A 371 -4.63 -10.20 -6.16
C ALA A 371 -3.78 -8.95 -5.88
N VAL A 372 -3.22 -8.38 -6.94
CA VAL A 372 -2.48 -7.13 -6.89
C VAL A 372 -2.84 -6.25 -8.10
N ARG A 373 -3.00 -4.93 -7.87
CA ARG A 373 -2.98 -3.93 -8.93
C ARG A 373 -1.62 -3.25 -8.94
N THR A 374 -0.99 -3.18 -10.12
CA THR A 374 0.31 -2.51 -10.27
C THR A 374 0.10 -1.00 -10.32
N SER A 375 -0.23 -0.42 -9.19
CA SER A 375 -0.57 1.00 -9.08
C SER A 375 0.69 1.90 -9.16
N HIS A 376 0.80 2.85 -10.09
CA HIS A 376 -0.06 3.03 -11.28
C HIS A 376 0.82 2.99 -12.51
N TYR A 377 1.55 1.89 -12.66
CA TYR A 377 2.57 1.68 -13.71
C TYR A 377 3.01 0.21 -13.79
N PRO A 378 3.51 -0.23 -14.94
CA PRO A 378 4.08 -1.58 -15.08
C PRO A 378 5.25 -1.79 -14.11
N ASN A 379 5.18 -2.85 -13.30
CA ASN A 379 6.22 -3.21 -12.34
C ASN A 379 7.45 -3.84 -13.05
N GLN A 380 8.50 -4.14 -12.28
CA GLN A 380 9.66 -4.87 -12.81
C GLN A 380 9.25 -6.28 -13.26
N THR A 381 9.86 -6.77 -14.33
CA THR A 381 9.52 -8.07 -14.97
C THR A 381 9.56 -9.25 -14.01
N ALA A 382 10.47 -9.27 -13.03
CA ALA A 382 10.55 -10.33 -12.03
C ALA A 382 9.27 -10.48 -11.20
N TRP A 383 8.54 -9.38 -10.95
CA TRP A 383 7.29 -9.40 -10.20
C TRP A 383 6.21 -10.23 -10.88
N TYR A 384 6.09 -10.13 -12.20
CA TYR A 384 5.12 -10.89 -12.98
C TYR A 384 5.36 -12.39 -12.90
N HIS A 385 6.62 -12.82 -13.05
CA HIS A 385 7.00 -14.22 -12.87
C HIS A 385 6.72 -14.72 -11.44
N MET A 386 6.93 -13.88 -10.42
CA MET A 386 6.59 -14.22 -9.03
C MET A 386 5.07 -14.35 -8.84
N CYS A 387 4.27 -13.50 -9.47
CA CYS A 387 2.82 -13.59 -9.44
C CYS A 387 2.30 -14.84 -10.15
N ASP A 388 2.87 -15.19 -11.30
CA ASP A 388 2.55 -16.43 -12.01
C ASP A 388 2.83 -17.67 -11.13
N GLN A 389 3.99 -17.71 -10.46
CA GLN A 389 4.40 -18.81 -9.57
C GLN A 389 3.63 -18.80 -8.25
N GLY A 390 3.27 -17.62 -7.76
CA GLY A 390 2.57 -17.41 -6.49
C GLY A 390 1.06 -17.57 -6.57
N GLY A 391 0.49 -17.60 -7.78
CA GLY A 391 -0.96 -17.62 -7.98
C GLY A 391 -1.64 -16.31 -7.63
N ILE A 392 -0.94 -15.19 -7.79
CA ILE A 392 -1.50 -13.86 -7.52
C ILE A 392 -2.12 -13.30 -8.80
N TYR A 393 -3.42 -13.04 -8.76
CA TYR A 393 -4.14 -12.40 -9.86
C TYR A 393 -3.67 -10.96 -10.04
N MET A 394 -3.53 -10.50 -11.27
CA MET A 394 -2.98 -9.18 -11.52
C MET A 394 -3.92 -8.33 -12.37
N MET A 395 -4.07 -7.09 -11.95
CA MET A 395 -4.51 -5.98 -12.76
C MET A 395 -3.25 -5.20 -13.15
N ASP A 396 -2.81 -5.37 -14.40
CA ASP A 396 -1.62 -4.71 -14.93
C ASP A 396 -2.00 -3.35 -15.49
N GLU A 397 -1.32 -2.29 -15.02
CA GLU A 397 -1.75 -0.92 -15.29
C GLU A 397 -0.75 -0.14 -16.10
N THR A 398 -1.26 0.49 -17.16
CA THR A 398 -0.48 1.39 -18.02
C THR A 398 0.01 2.60 -17.23
N ASN A 399 1.25 3.01 -17.46
CA ASN A 399 1.84 4.21 -16.89
C ASN A 399 1.14 5.47 -17.42
N LEU A 400 0.03 5.80 -16.80
CA LEU A 400 -0.80 6.96 -17.13
C LEU A 400 -1.55 7.45 -15.91
N GLU A 401 -1.22 8.65 -15.47
CA GLU A 401 -1.98 9.42 -14.50
C GLU A 401 -1.84 10.91 -14.78
N SER A 402 -2.95 11.64 -14.70
CA SER A 402 -2.97 13.08 -14.94
C SER A 402 -3.95 13.80 -14.01
N HIS A 403 -3.96 13.38 -12.73
CA HIS A 403 -4.88 13.83 -11.70
C HIS A 403 -4.89 15.35 -11.55
N GLY A 404 -3.72 16.01 -11.56
CA GLY A 404 -3.59 17.45 -11.50
C GLY A 404 -4.31 18.19 -12.64
N SER A 405 -4.50 17.57 -13.82
CA SER A 405 -5.24 18.19 -14.93
C SER A 405 -6.76 18.10 -14.71
N TRP A 406 -7.29 16.99 -14.23
CA TRP A 406 -8.73 16.85 -14.02
C TRP A 406 -9.23 17.57 -12.75
N GLN A 407 -8.38 17.77 -11.73
CA GLN A 407 -8.70 18.59 -10.56
C GLN A 407 -9.04 20.03 -10.95
N LYS A 408 -8.57 20.50 -12.08
CA LYS A 408 -8.83 21.84 -12.64
C LYS A 408 -10.10 21.87 -13.49
N LEU A 409 -10.78 20.75 -13.68
CA LEU A 409 -12.00 20.65 -14.50
C LEU A 409 -13.07 21.65 -14.03
N GLY A 410 -13.61 22.41 -14.99
CA GLY A 410 -14.55 23.49 -14.71
C GLY A 410 -13.92 24.82 -14.21
N ARG A 411 -12.61 24.85 -13.94
CA ARG A 411 -11.86 26.08 -13.60
C ARG A 411 -10.95 26.55 -14.72
N VAL A 412 -10.52 25.62 -15.59
CA VAL A 412 -9.69 25.86 -16.76
C VAL A 412 -10.34 25.23 -17.97
N GLU A 413 -9.81 25.55 -19.16
CA GLU A 413 -10.33 25.03 -20.44
C GLU A 413 -10.17 23.50 -20.54
N PRO A 414 -11.05 22.79 -21.26
CA PRO A 414 -10.95 21.34 -21.44
C PRO A 414 -9.63 20.83 -22.02
N SER A 415 -8.90 21.67 -22.80
CA SER A 415 -7.58 21.35 -23.33
C SER A 415 -6.48 21.16 -22.27
N TRP A 416 -6.78 21.38 -20.99
CA TRP A 416 -5.88 21.05 -19.89
C TRP A 416 -6.06 19.60 -19.40
N ASN A 417 -7.18 18.95 -19.74
CA ASN A 417 -7.39 17.55 -19.40
C ASN A 417 -6.64 16.66 -20.39
N VAL A 418 -5.44 16.27 -20.03
CA VAL A 418 -4.62 15.36 -20.82
C VAL A 418 -4.73 13.92 -20.26
N PRO A 419 -4.72 12.89 -21.13
CA PRO A 419 -4.77 12.99 -22.59
C PRO A 419 -6.15 13.43 -23.12
N GLY A 420 -7.23 13.16 -22.40
CA GLY A 420 -8.60 13.52 -22.76
C GLY A 420 -9.01 13.00 -24.14
N SER A 421 -9.31 13.93 -25.04
CA SER A 421 -9.62 13.65 -26.45
C SER A 421 -8.75 14.50 -27.39
N LEU A 422 -7.49 14.72 -27.02
CA LEU A 422 -6.54 15.59 -27.71
C LEU A 422 -5.68 14.75 -28.67
N PRO A 423 -5.83 14.91 -29.99
CA PRO A 423 -5.18 14.03 -30.97
C PRO A 423 -3.65 13.95 -30.86
N GLU A 424 -3.01 15.00 -30.36
CA GLU A 424 -1.56 15.06 -30.14
C GLU A 424 -1.05 14.16 -29.05
N TRP A 425 -1.93 13.72 -28.12
CA TRP A 425 -1.57 12.82 -27.01
C TRP A 425 -1.91 11.35 -27.30
N LYS A 426 -2.75 11.09 -28.27
CA LYS A 426 -3.30 9.76 -28.55
C LYS A 426 -2.22 8.71 -28.81
N ASP A 427 -1.26 9.01 -29.69
CA ASP A 427 -0.23 8.03 -30.07
C ASP A 427 0.72 7.75 -28.92
N CYS A 428 0.99 8.75 -28.07
CA CYS A 428 1.80 8.61 -26.87
C CYS A 428 1.17 7.63 -25.88
N VAL A 429 -0.13 7.76 -25.55
CA VAL A 429 -0.80 6.86 -24.60
C VAL A 429 -1.02 5.47 -25.17
N LEU A 430 -1.25 5.35 -26.47
CA LEU A 430 -1.30 4.05 -27.16
C LEU A 430 0.06 3.35 -27.12
N ASP A 431 1.17 4.05 -27.31
CA ASP A 431 2.53 3.49 -27.21
C ASP A 431 2.79 2.93 -25.80
N ARG A 432 2.34 3.61 -24.74
CA ARG A 432 2.44 3.12 -23.34
C ARG A 432 1.64 1.82 -23.15
N ALA A 433 0.39 1.79 -23.60
CA ALA A 433 -0.46 0.60 -23.56
C ALA A 433 0.14 -0.56 -24.36
N MET A 434 0.67 -0.28 -25.55
CA MET A 434 1.34 -1.27 -26.40
C MET A 434 2.62 -1.80 -25.78
N SER A 435 3.44 -0.93 -25.20
CA SER A 435 4.71 -1.31 -24.54
C SER A 435 4.47 -2.22 -23.35
N MET A 436 3.49 -1.93 -22.50
CA MET A 436 3.08 -2.81 -21.42
C MET A 436 2.57 -4.16 -21.95
N PHE A 437 1.61 -4.13 -22.88
CA PHE A 437 1.02 -5.33 -23.45
C PHE A 437 2.07 -6.25 -24.08
N GLU A 438 2.92 -5.72 -24.95
CA GLU A 438 3.90 -6.54 -25.68
C GLU A 438 4.91 -7.20 -24.73
N ARG A 439 5.31 -6.50 -23.66
CA ARG A 439 6.17 -7.06 -22.63
C ARG A 439 5.49 -8.18 -21.84
N ASP A 440 4.23 -7.95 -21.41
CA ASP A 440 3.62 -8.73 -20.33
C ASP A 440 2.57 -9.77 -20.80
N LYS A 441 2.24 -9.78 -22.09
CA LYS A 441 1.17 -10.61 -22.69
C LYS A 441 1.21 -12.10 -22.40
N ASN A 442 2.38 -12.64 -22.04
CA ASN A 442 2.57 -14.08 -21.77
C ASN A 442 2.28 -14.49 -20.32
N HIS A 443 2.10 -13.53 -19.39
CA HIS A 443 1.89 -13.83 -17.98
C HIS A 443 0.47 -14.31 -17.69
N VAL A 444 0.36 -15.50 -17.11
CA VAL A 444 -0.94 -16.11 -16.78
C VAL A 444 -1.66 -15.43 -15.63
N SER A 445 -0.93 -14.74 -14.75
CA SER A 445 -1.47 -13.99 -13.60
C SER A 445 -2.32 -12.79 -14.02
N ILE A 446 -2.04 -12.16 -15.15
CA ILE A 446 -2.75 -10.96 -15.60
C ILE A 446 -4.18 -11.33 -16.02
N LEU A 447 -5.18 -10.80 -15.32
CA LEU A 447 -6.60 -10.93 -15.62
C LEU A 447 -7.18 -9.67 -16.27
N PHE A 448 -6.58 -8.51 -15.97
CA PHE A 448 -7.05 -7.21 -16.44
C PHE A 448 -5.91 -6.42 -17.07
N TRP A 449 -6.22 -5.79 -18.21
CA TRP A 449 -5.44 -4.69 -18.76
C TRP A 449 -6.08 -3.39 -18.32
N SER A 450 -5.38 -2.59 -17.50
CA SER A 450 -5.84 -1.31 -17.02
C SER A 450 -5.27 -0.15 -17.86
N CYS A 451 -6.14 0.76 -18.28
CA CYS A 451 -5.75 1.90 -19.12
C CYS A 451 -4.98 2.99 -18.37
N GLY A 452 -4.88 2.91 -17.05
CA GLY A 452 -4.22 3.91 -16.20
C GLY A 452 -5.07 4.29 -15.02
N ASN A 453 -4.67 5.36 -14.35
CA ASN A 453 -5.25 5.89 -13.12
C ASN A 453 -5.66 7.36 -13.32
N GLU A 454 -6.62 7.82 -12.57
CA GLU A 454 -7.02 9.22 -12.29
C GLU A 454 -6.76 10.23 -13.41
N SER A 455 -7.12 9.85 -14.62
CA SER A 455 -7.14 10.70 -15.81
C SER A 455 -8.57 10.84 -16.32
N TYR A 456 -9.00 12.06 -16.67
CA TYR A 456 -10.37 12.27 -17.13
C TYR A 456 -10.66 11.50 -18.41
N ALA A 457 -11.63 10.59 -18.37
CA ALA A 457 -11.96 9.70 -19.48
C ALA A 457 -12.31 10.48 -20.75
N GLY A 458 -11.67 10.10 -21.86
CA GLY A 458 -11.81 10.70 -23.16
C GLY A 458 -11.58 9.69 -24.30
N ALA A 459 -11.53 10.19 -25.53
CA ALA A 459 -11.35 9.36 -26.73
C ALA A 459 -10.01 8.61 -26.75
N ASP A 460 -8.96 9.16 -26.11
CA ASP A 460 -7.64 8.57 -26.13
C ASP A 460 -7.56 7.35 -25.23
N ILE A 461 -8.16 7.43 -24.02
CA ILE A 461 -8.29 6.27 -23.11
C ILE A 461 -9.23 5.21 -23.72
N LEU A 462 -10.33 5.61 -24.37
CA LEU A 462 -11.17 4.66 -25.10
C LEU A 462 -10.37 3.93 -26.20
N ALA A 463 -9.49 4.62 -26.92
CA ALA A 463 -8.64 3.99 -27.94
C ALA A 463 -7.66 2.97 -27.31
N MET A 464 -7.12 3.21 -26.13
CA MET A 464 -6.31 2.23 -25.38
C MET A 464 -7.15 0.99 -25.03
N ALA A 465 -8.36 1.19 -24.53
CA ALA A 465 -9.26 0.08 -24.20
C ALA A 465 -9.65 -0.76 -25.45
N GLU A 466 -9.88 -0.10 -26.57
CA GLU A 466 -10.15 -0.78 -27.85
C GLU A 466 -8.94 -1.57 -28.35
N PHE A 467 -7.73 -1.03 -28.19
CA PHE A 467 -6.48 -1.73 -28.48
C PHE A 467 -6.37 -3.04 -27.67
N PHE A 468 -6.48 -2.99 -26.35
CA PHE A 468 -6.41 -4.18 -25.51
C PHE A 468 -7.48 -5.22 -25.90
N ARG A 469 -8.72 -4.80 -26.01
CA ARG A 469 -9.86 -5.68 -26.30
C ARG A 469 -9.77 -6.36 -27.67
N SER A 470 -9.27 -5.63 -28.67
CA SER A 470 -9.11 -6.18 -30.02
C SER A 470 -7.91 -7.09 -30.16
N THR A 471 -6.85 -6.84 -29.37
CA THR A 471 -5.60 -7.59 -29.42
C THR A 471 -5.67 -8.85 -28.55
N ASP A 472 -6.21 -8.73 -27.34
CA ASP A 472 -6.31 -9.85 -26.39
C ASP A 472 -7.70 -9.98 -25.74
N PRO A 473 -8.64 -10.63 -26.38
CA PRO A 473 -9.98 -10.84 -25.84
C PRO A 473 -10.06 -11.85 -24.70
N SER A 474 -8.93 -12.44 -24.28
CA SER A 474 -8.87 -13.40 -23.17
C SER A 474 -8.77 -12.75 -21.79
N ARG A 475 -8.61 -11.43 -21.74
CA ARG A 475 -8.53 -10.61 -20.52
C ARG A 475 -9.55 -9.48 -20.60
N LEU A 476 -9.97 -8.97 -19.42
CA LEU A 476 -10.87 -7.83 -19.36
C LEU A 476 -10.09 -6.52 -19.37
N VAL A 477 -10.75 -5.47 -19.83
CA VAL A 477 -10.20 -4.11 -19.82
C VAL A 477 -10.78 -3.35 -18.63
N HIS A 478 -9.93 -2.64 -17.91
CA HIS A 478 -10.29 -1.84 -16.75
C HIS A 478 -9.97 -0.37 -16.97
N TYR A 479 -10.88 0.49 -16.51
CA TYR A 479 -10.66 1.91 -16.29
C TYR A 479 -11.71 2.48 -15.34
N GLU A 480 -11.28 3.10 -14.23
CA GLU A 480 -12.18 3.63 -13.18
C GLU A 480 -12.78 5.00 -13.53
N GLY A 481 -12.04 5.82 -14.29
CA GLY A 481 -12.44 7.20 -14.64
C GLY A 481 -13.72 7.31 -15.45
N ILE A 482 -14.31 6.20 -15.94
CA ILE A 482 -15.62 6.16 -16.59
C ILE A 482 -16.75 6.71 -15.70
N VAL A 483 -16.60 6.66 -14.35
CA VAL A 483 -17.61 7.19 -13.44
C VAL A 483 -17.77 8.71 -13.53
N HIS A 484 -16.72 9.40 -13.95
CA HIS A 484 -16.69 10.85 -14.11
C HIS A 484 -17.16 11.30 -15.49
N ASN A 485 -17.07 10.40 -16.52
CA ASN A 485 -17.49 10.69 -17.87
C ASN A 485 -18.11 9.46 -18.55
N ARG A 486 -19.42 9.28 -18.38
CA ARG A 486 -20.17 8.13 -18.89
C ARG A 486 -20.30 8.06 -20.42
N GLU A 487 -19.92 9.12 -21.14
CA GLU A 487 -19.82 9.07 -22.60
C GLU A 487 -18.79 8.01 -23.06
N TYR A 488 -17.76 7.80 -22.24
CA TYR A 488 -16.70 6.82 -22.47
C TYR A 488 -16.82 5.55 -21.62
N ASP A 489 -18.05 5.18 -21.22
CA ASP A 489 -18.32 3.96 -20.43
C ASP A 489 -17.77 2.68 -21.10
N GLY A 490 -17.58 2.69 -22.41
CA GLY A 490 -16.93 1.62 -23.18
C GLY A 490 -15.45 1.41 -22.86
N ALA A 491 -14.78 2.30 -22.13
CA ALA A 491 -13.37 2.15 -21.77
C ALA A 491 -13.13 1.09 -20.67
N SER A 492 -14.18 0.56 -20.03
CA SER A 492 -14.03 -0.51 -19.02
C SER A 492 -15.08 -1.61 -19.22
N ASP A 493 -14.70 -2.86 -18.97
CA ASP A 493 -15.59 -4.02 -18.95
C ASP A 493 -16.25 -4.23 -17.58
N VAL A 494 -15.77 -3.56 -16.56
CA VAL A 494 -16.27 -3.62 -15.18
C VAL A 494 -16.71 -2.23 -14.69
N GLU A 495 -17.65 -2.19 -13.75
CA GLU A 495 -17.90 -0.99 -12.98
C GLU A 495 -16.85 -0.93 -11.88
N SER A 496 -15.92 -0.01 -12.02
CA SER A 496 -14.83 0.19 -11.06
C SER A 496 -14.97 1.55 -10.39
N ARG A 497 -14.74 1.60 -9.10
CA ARG A 497 -14.77 2.86 -8.33
C ARG A 497 -13.68 2.87 -7.30
N MET A 498 -13.30 4.07 -6.88
CA MET A 498 -12.45 4.33 -5.75
C MET A 498 -13.30 4.71 -4.54
N TYR A 499 -13.02 4.12 -3.39
CA TYR A 499 -13.57 4.48 -2.07
C TYR A 499 -15.10 4.60 -2.02
N ALA A 500 -15.81 3.89 -2.90
CA ALA A 500 -17.27 3.86 -2.84
C ALA A 500 -17.73 3.23 -1.54
N THR A 501 -18.67 3.90 -0.86
CA THR A 501 -19.24 3.39 0.38
C THR A 501 -20.08 2.13 0.14
N PRO A 502 -20.24 1.25 1.14
CA PRO A 502 -21.15 0.09 1.03
C PRO A 502 -22.56 0.45 0.58
N THR A 503 -23.06 1.64 0.95
CA THR A 503 -24.37 2.15 0.53
C THR A 503 -24.40 2.49 -0.96
N GLU A 504 -23.37 3.11 -1.52
CA GLU A 504 -23.28 3.43 -2.95
C GLU A 504 -23.15 2.16 -3.79
N ILE A 505 -22.38 1.18 -3.33
CA ILE A 505 -22.24 -0.12 -3.99
C ILE A 505 -23.58 -0.84 -4.02
N ARG A 506 -24.28 -0.93 -2.87
CA ARG A 506 -25.62 -1.53 -2.77
C ARG A 506 -26.60 -0.86 -3.70
N LYS A 507 -26.57 0.46 -3.79
CA LYS A 507 -27.42 1.23 -4.70
C LYS A 507 -27.19 0.79 -6.14
N TYR A 508 -25.93 0.76 -6.62
CA TYR A 508 -25.61 0.31 -7.99
C TYR A 508 -26.10 -1.12 -8.22
N LEU A 509 -25.83 -2.04 -7.31
CA LEU A 509 -26.17 -3.47 -7.46
C LEU A 509 -27.69 -3.75 -7.44
N THR A 510 -28.50 -2.86 -6.89
CA THR A 510 -29.97 -2.96 -6.86
C THR A 510 -30.66 -2.22 -8.00
N GLU A 511 -29.98 -1.29 -8.67
CA GLU A 511 -30.53 -0.45 -9.74
C GLU A 511 -30.25 -1.01 -11.16
N ASN A 512 -30.40 -2.33 -11.37
CA ASN A 512 -30.19 -3.01 -12.64
C ASN A 512 -28.74 -2.91 -13.18
N PRO A 513 -27.77 -3.47 -12.46
CA PRO A 513 -26.36 -3.37 -12.82
C PRO A 513 -26.09 -4.10 -14.15
N LYS A 514 -25.21 -3.53 -14.98
CA LYS A 514 -24.86 -4.10 -16.28
C LYS A 514 -23.49 -4.75 -16.28
N LYS A 515 -22.60 -4.28 -15.43
CA LYS A 515 -21.21 -4.74 -15.32
C LYS A 515 -20.97 -5.29 -13.92
N PRO A 516 -20.06 -6.25 -13.75
CA PRO A 516 -19.60 -6.63 -12.40
C PRO A 516 -18.96 -5.42 -11.71
N PHE A 517 -19.12 -5.35 -10.41
CA PHE A 517 -18.57 -4.25 -9.62
C PHE A 517 -17.31 -4.70 -8.90
N ILE A 518 -16.25 -3.92 -9.02
CA ILE A 518 -15.03 -4.03 -8.23
C ILE A 518 -14.65 -2.66 -7.66
N LEU A 519 -13.84 -2.67 -6.61
CA LEU A 519 -13.18 -1.48 -6.11
C LEU A 519 -11.71 -1.53 -6.52
N CYS A 520 -11.28 -0.66 -7.45
CA CYS A 520 -9.85 -0.57 -7.78
C CYS A 520 -9.06 0.00 -6.60
N GLU A 521 -9.72 0.79 -5.75
CA GLU A 521 -9.17 1.26 -4.48
C GLU A 521 -10.27 1.31 -3.41
N TYR A 522 -9.97 0.81 -2.22
CA TYR A 522 -10.81 0.94 -1.04
C TYR A 522 -10.01 0.76 0.24
N MET A 523 -10.61 1.07 1.38
CA MET A 523 -10.00 0.89 2.69
C MET A 523 -8.65 1.61 2.79
N HIS A 524 -8.67 2.95 2.61
CA HIS A 524 -7.48 3.80 2.67
C HIS A 524 -6.80 3.69 4.04
N ASP A 525 -5.67 2.96 4.10
CA ASP A 525 -5.02 2.58 5.37
C ASP A 525 -3.99 3.61 5.86
N MET A 526 -4.39 4.88 5.89
CA MET A 526 -3.55 5.96 6.40
C MET A 526 -3.50 5.95 7.93
N GLY A 527 -2.33 5.66 8.48
CA GLY A 527 -2.14 5.57 9.93
C GLY A 527 -2.95 4.43 10.58
N ASN A 528 -3.71 4.74 11.62
CA ASN A 528 -4.57 3.78 12.33
C ASN A 528 -5.97 3.73 11.69
N SER A 529 -6.14 2.82 10.76
CA SER A 529 -7.27 2.77 9.84
C SER A 529 -7.82 1.34 9.66
N LEU A 530 -8.52 1.14 8.53
CA LEU A 530 -9.09 -0.12 8.04
C LEU A 530 -10.26 -0.65 8.90
N GLY A 531 -11.02 0.26 9.55
CA GLY A 531 -12.27 -0.07 10.23
C GLY A 531 -13.44 -0.20 9.27
N GLY A 532 -14.37 -1.13 9.52
CA GLY A 532 -15.60 -1.33 8.75
C GLY A 532 -15.47 -2.26 7.53
N MET A 533 -14.40 -3.01 7.38
CA MET A 533 -14.20 -3.97 6.27
C MET A 533 -15.33 -5.02 6.19
N GLU A 534 -15.95 -5.36 7.32
CA GLU A 534 -17.08 -6.30 7.38
C GLU A 534 -18.21 -5.92 6.42
N SER A 535 -18.53 -4.63 6.29
CA SER A 535 -19.62 -4.15 5.45
C SER A 535 -19.41 -4.43 3.97
N TYR A 536 -18.17 -4.39 3.49
CA TYR A 536 -17.81 -4.74 2.11
C TYR A 536 -17.91 -6.27 1.87
N ILE A 537 -17.41 -7.07 2.80
CA ILE A 537 -17.44 -8.52 2.66
C ILE A 537 -18.87 -9.08 2.71
N ARG A 538 -19.76 -8.46 3.49
CA ARG A 538 -21.19 -8.81 3.47
C ARG A 538 -21.86 -8.52 2.13
N LEU A 539 -21.49 -7.44 1.46
CA LEU A 539 -21.97 -7.17 0.11
C LEU A 539 -21.52 -8.23 -0.90
N GLU A 540 -20.29 -8.74 -0.75
CA GLU A 540 -19.74 -9.82 -1.57
C GLU A 540 -20.55 -11.12 -1.42
N GLU A 541 -21.01 -11.42 -0.19
CA GLU A 541 -21.85 -12.56 0.10
C GLU A 541 -23.30 -12.39 -0.41
N GLU A 542 -23.81 -11.16 -0.40
CA GLU A 542 -25.19 -10.83 -0.79
C GLU A 542 -25.37 -10.66 -2.30
N PHE A 543 -24.38 -10.07 -3.00
CA PHE A 543 -24.48 -9.73 -4.42
C PHE A 543 -23.39 -10.44 -5.25
N PRO A 544 -23.75 -11.42 -6.07
CA PRO A 544 -22.75 -12.12 -6.90
C PRO A 544 -21.95 -11.21 -7.86
N MET A 545 -22.53 -10.09 -8.30
CA MET A 545 -21.87 -9.12 -9.18
C MET A 545 -20.90 -8.18 -8.45
N TYR A 546 -20.87 -8.13 -7.09
CA TYR A 546 -19.80 -7.46 -6.37
C TYR A 546 -18.68 -8.47 -6.13
N GLN A 547 -17.52 -8.21 -6.72
CA GLN A 547 -16.45 -9.21 -6.79
C GLN A 547 -15.16 -8.73 -6.12
N GLY A 548 -15.29 -7.97 -5.02
CA GLY A 548 -14.17 -7.55 -4.17
C GLY A 548 -13.45 -6.30 -4.67
N GLY A 549 -12.17 -6.18 -4.34
CA GLY A 549 -11.38 -5.00 -4.69
C GLY A 549 -9.93 -5.05 -4.19
N PHE A 550 -9.24 -3.90 -4.34
CA PHE A 550 -7.83 -3.74 -3.98
C PHE A 550 -7.70 -2.69 -2.88
N ILE A 551 -7.19 -3.07 -1.71
CA ILE A 551 -6.93 -2.14 -0.60
C ILE A 551 -5.90 -1.09 -1.03
N TRP A 552 -6.07 0.15 -0.65
CA TRP A 552 -5.08 1.21 -0.80
C TRP A 552 -4.32 1.41 0.53
N ASP A 553 -3.00 1.15 0.61
CA ASP A 553 -2.22 0.37 -0.35
C ASP A 553 -1.35 -0.67 0.37
N TYR A 554 -0.28 -1.17 -0.24
CA TYR A 554 0.54 -2.22 0.34
C TYR A 554 1.49 -1.72 1.42
N MET A 555 2.27 -0.66 1.17
CA MET A 555 3.37 -0.25 2.03
C MET A 555 3.45 1.28 2.19
N ASP A 556 3.61 1.74 3.43
CA ASP A 556 3.88 3.16 3.70
C ASP A 556 5.09 3.65 2.89
N GLN A 557 4.90 4.68 2.09
CA GLN A 557 5.99 5.34 1.38
C GLN A 557 6.64 6.38 2.29
N ALA A 558 7.65 5.95 3.03
CA ALA A 558 8.49 6.82 3.86
C ALA A 558 9.96 6.55 3.56
N LEU A 559 10.82 7.52 3.82
CA LEU A 559 12.24 7.47 3.52
C LEU A 559 13.07 7.70 4.77
N TRP A 560 14.14 6.91 4.93
CA TRP A 560 15.14 7.16 5.94
C TRP A 560 15.91 8.44 5.64
N HIS A 561 15.96 9.36 6.61
CA HIS A 561 16.75 10.58 6.52
C HIS A 561 17.30 11.00 7.88
N ILE A 562 18.27 11.92 7.87
CA ILE A 562 18.79 12.52 9.10
C ILE A 562 17.95 13.77 9.42
N ASN A 563 17.27 13.75 10.57
CA ASN A 563 16.48 14.88 11.03
C ASN A 563 17.36 16.05 11.55
N SER A 564 16.74 17.14 11.97
CA SER A 564 17.44 18.32 12.50
C SER A 564 18.23 18.07 13.80
N ASN A 565 17.92 16.96 14.51
CA ASN A 565 18.63 16.54 15.72
C ASN A 565 19.85 15.65 15.41
N GLY A 566 20.06 15.25 14.14
CA GLY A 566 21.11 14.33 13.72
C GLY A 566 20.74 12.85 13.89
N GLU A 567 19.46 12.53 14.07
CA GLU A 567 18.94 11.18 14.23
C GLU A 567 18.49 10.62 12.88
N ASN A 568 18.70 9.33 12.66
CA ASN A 568 18.18 8.64 11.47
C ASN A 568 16.74 8.21 11.73
N VAL A 569 15.79 8.81 11.00
CA VAL A 569 14.36 8.64 11.19
C VAL A 569 13.65 8.39 9.86
N LEU A 570 12.47 7.78 9.90
CA LEU A 570 11.57 7.73 8.75
C LEU A 570 10.87 9.08 8.60
N GLY A 571 10.97 9.68 7.42
CA GLY A 571 10.31 10.91 7.05
C GLY A 571 9.30 10.71 5.93
N TYR A 572 8.35 11.62 5.87
CA TYR A 572 7.31 11.70 4.85
C TYR A 572 7.36 13.06 4.12
N GLY A 573 6.43 13.35 3.22
CA GLY A 573 6.42 14.63 2.50
C GLY A 573 6.49 15.84 3.43
N GLY A 574 7.29 16.85 3.07
CA GLY A 574 7.56 18.04 3.88
C GLY A 574 8.85 17.98 4.70
N ASP A 575 9.35 16.80 5.02
CA ASP A 575 10.57 16.61 5.81
C ASP A 575 11.86 16.91 5.02
N PHE A 576 11.77 16.81 3.70
CA PHE A 576 12.89 16.99 2.78
C PHE A 576 13.08 18.44 2.31
N GLY A 577 12.37 19.38 2.97
CA GLY A 577 12.39 20.78 2.56
C GLY A 577 11.54 21.07 1.32
N ASP A 578 10.75 20.11 0.89
CA ASP A 578 9.79 20.20 -0.19
C ASP A 578 8.62 21.10 0.21
N ARG A 579 8.28 22.00 -0.71
CA ARG A 579 7.12 22.89 -0.68
C ARG A 579 6.73 23.12 -2.14
N GLN A 580 5.53 22.79 -2.51
CA GLN A 580 4.43 22.22 -1.74
C GLN A 580 4.63 20.72 -1.42
N SER A 581 3.82 20.20 -0.51
CA SER A 581 3.81 18.77 -0.14
C SER A 581 2.44 18.38 0.39
N ASP A 582 2.03 17.14 0.16
CA ASP A 582 0.83 16.52 0.76
C ASP A 582 1.15 15.69 2.02
N TYR A 583 2.33 15.91 2.60
CA TYR A 583 2.75 15.41 3.90
C TYR A 583 2.60 13.88 4.05
N ALA A 584 1.90 13.44 5.11
CA ALA A 584 1.77 12.03 5.49
C ALA A 584 0.81 11.22 4.59
N PHE A 585 0.24 11.80 3.53
CA PHE A 585 -0.56 11.05 2.55
C PHE A 585 0.24 9.97 1.83
N SER A 586 1.58 9.99 1.90
CA SER A 586 2.44 8.89 1.44
C SER A 586 2.39 7.64 2.32
N GLY A 587 1.80 7.72 3.53
CA GLY A 587 1.79 6.65 4.54
C GLY A 587 0.46 5.94 4.67
N ASN A 588 0.03 5.20 3.67
CA ASN A 588 -1.27 4.53 3.61
C ASN A 588 -1.20 3.02 3.34
N GLY A 589 -0.05 2.41 3.63
CA GLY A 589 0.16 0.97 3.50
C GLY A 589 -0.48 0.13 4.60
N ILE A 590 -0.86 -1.13 4.28
CA ILE A 590 -1.23 -2.15 5.29
C ILE A 590 0.00 -2.72 6.02
N VAL A 591 1.20 -2.38 5.55
CA VAL A 591 2.46 -2.61 6.24
C VAL A 591 3.20 -1.28 6.41
N PHE A 592 3.99 -1.17 7.47
CA PHE A 592 4.89 -0.05 7.67
C PHE A 592 5.99 0.00 6.59
N ALA A 593 6.70 1.11 6.49
CA ALA A 593 7.75 1.30 5.49
C ALA A 593 8.89 0.26 5.56
N ASP A 594 9.12 -0.37 6.71
CA ASP A 594 10.09 -1.45 6.89
C ASP A 594 9.55 -2.85 6.51
N GLY A 595 8.29 -2.93 6.08
CA GLY A 595 7.60 -4.16 5.70
C GLY A 595 6.98 -4.94 6.86
N SER A 596 7.06 -4.45 8.10
CA SER A 596 6.33 -5.04 9.23
C SER A 596 4.83 -4.76 9.12
N GLU A 597 4.00 -5.70 9.59
CA GLU A 597 2.54 -5.61 9.44
C GLU A 597 1.96 -4.58 10.41
N LYS A 598 1.10 -3.68 9.92
CA LYS A 598 0.30 -2.80 10.79
C LYS A 598 -0.72 -3.62 11.58
N PRO A 599 -1.21 -3.13 12.75
CA PRO A 599 -2.26 -3.82 13.52
C PRO A 599 -3.51 -4.17 12.70
N ALA A 600 -3.85 -3.37 11.70
CA ALA A 600 -4.96 -3.58 10.77
C ALA A 600 -4.84 -4.89 9.96
N MET A 601 -3.64 -5.42 9.74
CA MET A 601 -3.42 -6.64 8.96
C MET A 601 -4.14 -7.87 9.53
N GLN A 602 -4.39 -7.90 10.85
CA GLN A 602 -5.18 -8.95 11.50
C GLN A 602 -6.60 -9.02 10.93
N GLU A 603 -7.23 -7.86 10.69
CA GLU A 603 -8.56 -7.72 10.09
C GLU A 603 -8.54 -8.18 8.61
N VAL A 604 -7.54 -7.76 7.83
CA VAL A 604 -7.35 -8.18 6.42
C VAL A 604 -7.23 -9.71 6.33
N ARG A 605 -6.34 -10.30 7.13
CA ARG A 605 -6.11 -11.76 7.17
C ARG A 605 -7.40 -12.53 7.47
N TYR A 606 -8.22 -12.02 8.39
CA TYR A 606 -9.49 -12.63 8.75
C TYR A 606 -10.48 -12.56 7.59
N TRP A 607 -10.75 -11.37 7.07
CA TRP A 607 -11.77 -11.18 6.04
C TRP A 607 -11.40 -11.81 4.69
N TYR A 608 -10.11 -11.86 4.38
CA TYR A 608 -9.62 -12.53 3.17
C TYR A 608 -9.50 -14.04 3.32
N SER A 609 -9.67 -14.58 4.53
CA SER A 609 -9.73 -16.03 4.73
C SER A 609 -11.05 -16.63 4.21
N LYS A 610 -11.10 -17.97 4.16
CA LYS A 610 -12.31 -18.70 3.75
C LYS A 610 -13.41 -18.57 4.81
N PRO A 611 -14.72 -18.50 4.43
CA PRO A 611 -15.84 -18.35 5.38
C PRO A 611 -15.84 -19.38 6.52
N GLU A 612 -15.50 -20.64 6.23
CA GLU A 612 -15.41 -21.70 7.25
C GLU A 612 -14.34 -21.45 8.30
N ASN A 613 -13.20 -20.86 7.92
CA ASN A 613 -12.12 -20.48 8.85
C ASN A 613 -12.57 -19.33 9.76
N ARG A 614 -13.25 -18.35 9.21
CA ARG A 614 -13.83 -17.22 9.96
C ARG A 614 -14.85 -17.72 11.00
N ALA A 615 -15.77 -18.57 10.56
CA ALA A 615 -16.80 -19.16 11.44
C ALA A 615 -16.18 -20.02 12.55
N ALA A 616 -15.14 -20.78 12.26
CA ALA A 616 -14.43 -21.59 13.25
C ALA A 616 -13.73 -20.73 14.30
N LEU A 617 -13.05 -19.65 13.88
CA LEU A 617 -12.39 -18.71 14.80
C LEU A 617 -13.41 -17.99 15.70
N ASP A 618 -14.51 -17.48 15.12
CA ASP A 618 -15.56 -16.79 15.87
C ASP A 618 -16.22 -17.74 16.92
N ALA A 619 -16.46 -18.99 16.56
CA ALA A 619 -17.00 -20.00 17.48
C ALA A 619 -16.04 -20.30 18.63
N THR A 620 -14.74 -20.42 18.36
CA THR A 620 -13.71 -20.64 19.37
C THR A 620 -13.60 -19.45 20.30
N ASN A 621 -13.47 -18.23 19.77
CA ASN A 621 -13.40 -17.01 20.55
C ASN A 621 -14.60 -16.85 21.49
N LYS A 622 -15.80 -17.12 20.97
CA LYS A 622 -17.02 -17.07 21.78
C LYS A 622 -17.00 -18.09 22.91
N ALA A 623 -16.64 -19.33 22.63
CA ALA A 623 -16.58 -20.41 23.63
C ALA A 623 -15.58 -20.06 24.75
N ASP A 624 -14.40 -19.54 24.39
CA ASP A 624 -13.36 -19.17 25.33
C ASP A 624 -13.79 -17.96 26.18
N ALA A 625 -14.41 -16.95 25.57
CA ALA A 625 -14.95 -15.80 26.30
C ALA A 625 -16.08 -16.19 27.27
N ASP A 626 -16.97 -17.09 26.86
CA ASP A 626 -18.06 -17.62 27.70
C ASP A 626 -17.54 -18.51 28.85
N ALA A 627 -16.36 -19.08 28.69
CA ALA A 627 -15.71 -19.93 29.73
C ALA A 627 -15.02 -19.12 30.83
N VAL A 628 -14.82 -17.80 30.64
CA VAL A 628 -14.10 -16.94 31.61
C VAL A 628 -14.79 -16.98 32.99
N ARG A 629 -14.05 -17.38 33.99
CA ARG A 629 -14.49 -17.33 35.41
C ARG A 629 -13.35 -16.74 36.23
N PHE A 630 -13.69 -15.81 37.10
CA PHE A 630 -12.76 -15.23 38.05
C PHE A 630 -12.86 -15.95 39.41
N ALA A 631 -11.73 -16.09 40.07
CA ALA A 631 -11.71 -16.62 41.42
C ALA A 631 -12.45 -15.67 42.37
N GLU A 632 -13.20 -16.24 43.28
CA GLU A 632 -13.82 -15.47 44.34
C GLU A 632 -12.74 -14.78 45.22
N SER A 633 -13.15 -13.69 45.85
CA SER A 633 -12.28 -12.83 46.64
C SER A 633 -11.70 -13.55 47.87
N ARG A 634 -10.59 -13.01 48.40
CA ARG A 634 -9.93 -13.47 49.63
C ARG A 634 -10.85 -13.31 50.87
N GLY A 635 -10.49 -13.90 51.98
CA GLY A 635 -11.21 -13.78 53.24
C GLY A 635 -11.40 -12.31 53.65
N ARG A 636 -12.53 -12.00 54.27
CA ARG A 636 -12.94 -10.63 54.65
C ARG A 636 -12.12 -10.12 55.83
N THR A 637 -11.43 -8.99 55.66
CA THR A 637 -10.74 -8.23 56.72
C THR A 637 -11.48 -6.91 56.95
N PRO A 638 -12.00 -6.59 58.12
CA PRO A 638 -12.73 -5.34 58.40
C PRO A 638 -11.92 -4.12 57.92
N LEU A 639 -12.61 -3.18 57.24
CA LEU A 639 -11.99 -1.95 56.77
C LEU A 639 -11.65 -1.03 57.94
N LYS A 640 -10.47 -0.42 57.93
CA LYS A 640 -10.10 0.71 58.76
C LYS A 640 -10.40 1.99 58.00
N ILE A 641 -11.19 2.85 58.60
CA ILE A 641 -11.67 4.10 58.01
C ILE A 641 -11.12 5.28 58.81
N VAL A 642 -10.47 6.23 58.11
CA VAL A 642 -9.95 7.46 58.72
C VAL A 642 -10.47 8.67 57.98
N ARG A 643 -11.19 9.52 58.68
CA ARG A 643 -11.80 10.76 58.11
C ARG A 643 -10.93 11.98 58.41
N GLY A 644 -10.73 12.81 57.38
CA GLY A 644 -10.22 14.17 57.46
C GLY A 644 -11.18 15.13 56.78
N ASP A 645 -10.90 16.43 56.85
CA ASP A 645 -11.73 17.46 56.25
C ASP A 645 -11.66 17.45 54.72
N GLY A 646 -10.54 17.07 54.14
CA GLY A 646 -10.32 17.02 52.68
C GLY A 646 -10.13 15.63 52.10
N ALA A 647 -10.10 14.59 52.94
CA ALA A 647 -9.77 13.23 52.50
C ALA A 647 -10.41 12.15 53.36
N LEU A 648 -10.55 10.95 52.74
CA LEU A 648 -10.98 9.73 53.37
C LEU A 648 -9.95 8.63 53.15
N GLY A 649 -9.31 8.14 54.23
CA GLY A 649 -8.44 6.97 54.16
C GLY A 649 -9.26 5.69 54.38
N VAL A 650 -9.07 4.70 53.51
CA VAL A 650 -9.65 3.37 53.63
C VAL A 650 -8.54 2.33 53.48
N SER A 651 -8.37 1.46 54.46
CA SER A 651 -7.32 0.44 54.39
C SER A 651 -7.79 -0.88 55.01
N ALA A 652 -7.15 -1.94 54.61
CA ALA A 652 -7.23 -3.27 55.17
C ALA A 652 -5.88 -3.98 54.96
N ASP A 653 -5.80 -5.26 55.34
CA ASP A 653 -4.58 -6.04 55.15
C ASP A 653 -4.23 -6.12 53.63
N GLY A 654 -3.06 -5.60 53.29
CA GLY A 654 -2.53 -5.63 51.92
C GLY A 654 -2.82 -4.40 51.06
N PHE A 655 -3.68 -3.47 51.48
CA PHE A 655 -3.93 -2.24 50.71
C PHE A 655 -4.24 -1.01 51.53
N GLU A 656 -3.99 0.14 50.99
CA GLU A 656 -4.36 1.45 51.51
C GLU A 656 -4.78 2.39 50.39
N ILE A 657 -5.92 3.07 50.58
CA ILE A 657 -6.48 4.02 49.58
C ILE A 657 -6.73 5.35 50.28
N LEU A 658 -6.24 6.43 49.69
CA LEU A 658 -6.52 7.79 50.14
C LEU A 658 -7.42 8.49 49.09
N PHE A 659 -8.69 8.68 49.42
CA PHE A 659 -9.65 9.42 48.60
C PHE A 659 -9.54 10.92 48.94
N SER A 660 -9.42 11.75 47.91
CA SER A 660 -9.41 13.21 48.01
C SER A 660 -10.77 13.76 47.61
N TYR A 661 -11.41 14.54 48.48
CA TYR A 661 -12.70 15.17 48.16
C TYR A 661 -12.56 16.24 47.06
N PRO A 662 -11.58 17.17 47.11
CA PRO A 662 -11.44 18.19 46.08
C PRO A 662 -10.90 17.66 44.76
N GLU A 663 -10.04 16.62 44.76
CA GLU A 663 -9.48 16.05 43.52
C GLU A 663 -10.43 15.11 42.79
N GLY A 664 -11.44 14.58 43.50
CA GLY A 664 -12.49 13.79 42.84
C GLY A 664 -12.16 12.32 42.64
N GLY A 665 -11.32 11.72 43.51
CA GLY A 665 -11.01 10.30 43.39
C GLY A 665 -9.93 9.86 44.36
N PRO A 666 -9.44 8.61 44.28
CA PRO A 666 -8.27 8.16 45.02
C PRO A 666 -7.02 8.88 44.49
N VAL A 667 -6.30 9.58 45.34
CA VAL A 667 -5.01 10.22 45.03
C VAL A 667 -3.84 9.32 45.32
N SER A 668 -4.07 8.27 46.12
CA SER A 668 -3.13 7.19 46.40
C SER A 668 -3.88 5.86 46.45
N LEU A 669 -3.34 4.87 45.79
CA LEU A 669 -3.79 3.49 45.81
C LEU A 669 -2.56 2.62 45.99
N ILE A 670 -2.34 2.15 47.23
CA ILE A 670 -1.22 1.24 47.55
C ILE A 670 -1.80 -0.17 47.66
N SER A 671 -1.27 -1.09 46.86
CA SER A 671 -1.56 -2.53 46.97
C SER A 671 -0.26 -3.29 47.12
N GLY A 672 -0.16 -4.14 48.13
CA GLY A 672 1.12 -4.71 48.52
C GLY A 672 2.03 -3.63 49.10
N ARG A 673 3.04 -3.22 48.39
CA ARG A 673 3.96 -2.11 48.71
C ARG A 673 4.11 -1.13 47.58
N GLN A 674 3.30 -1.29 46.50
CA GLN A 674 3.39 -0.52 45.29
C GLN A 674 2.32 0.58 45.26
N GLU A 675 2.70 1.85 45.02
CA GLU A 675 1.81 2.93 44.65
C GLU A 675 1.44 2.80 43.15
N TRP A 676 0.13 2.87 42.85
CA TRP A 676 -0.39 2.65 41.50
C TRP A 676 -0.79 3.93 40.79
N LEU A 677 -1.00 5.02 41.53
CA LEU A 677 -1.55 6.25 40.97
C LEU A 677 -0.53 7.40 41.02
N TRP A 678 -0.32 8.07 39.91
CA TRP A 678 0.36 9.36 39.88
C TRP A 678 -0.55 10.49 40.34
N ARG A 679 -1.81 10.46 39.99
CA ARG A 679 -2.91 11.39 40.33
C ARG A 679 -4.24 10.65 40.35
N ALA A 680 -5.26 11.31 40.93
CA ALA A 680 -6.63 10.79 40.91
C ALA A 680 -7.09 10.49 39.47
N PRO A 681 -7.70 9.31 39.23
CA PRO A 681 -8.33 9.00 37.95
C PRO A 681 -9.43 10.01 37.62
N ARG A 682 -9.58 10.35 36.34
CA ARG A 682 -10.60 11.29 35.85
C ARG A 682 -11.40 10.70 34.71
N PRO A 683 -12.69 11.07 34.56
CA PRO A 683 -13.42 10.75 33.34
C PRO A 683 -12.63 11.17 32.09
N ALA A 684 -12.65 10.35 31.07
CA ALA A 684 -11.97 10.58 29.81
C ALA A 684 -12.99 10.66 28.68
N PHE A 685 -12.86 11.69 27.84
CA PHE A 685 -13.76 11.99 26.74
C PHE A 685 -13.04 12.16 25.40
N TRP A 686 -11.72 12.33 25.46
CA TRP A 686 -10.88 12.61 24.29
C TRP A 686 -9.87 11.50 24.04
N ARG A 687 -9.74 11.14 22.77
CA ARG A 687 -8.61 10.37 22.21
C ARG A 687 -7.85 11.24 21.22
N ALA A 688 -6.60 10.90 20.92
CA ALA A 688 -5.90 11.53 19.81
C ALA A 688 -6.66 11.26 18.51
N PRO A 689 -6.82 12.24 17.61
CA PRO A 689 -7.42 11.99 16.30
C PRO A 689 -6.60 10.98 15.50
N THR A 690 -7.29 10.11 14.76
CA THR A 690 -6.68 9.36 13.67
C THR A 690 -6.62 10.24 12.43
N GLU A 691 -5.86 9.85 11.40
CA GLU A 691 -5.87 10.54 10.10
C GLU A 691 -7.28 10.60 9.51
N ASN A 692 -8.08 9.55 9.66
CA ASN A 692 -9.48 9.54 9.26
C ASN A 692 -10.32 10.56 10.04
N ASP A 693 -10.12 10.69 11.34
CA ASP A 693 -10.82 11.70 12.18
C ASP A 693 -10.46 13.15 11.76
N LEU A 694 -9.22 13.37 11.28
CA LEU A 694 -8.78 14.65 10.75
C LEU A 694 -9.42 14.93 9.40
N GLY A 695 -9.36 13.99 8.48
CA GLY A 695 -9.82 14.15 7.11
C GLY A 695 -11.34 14.32 6.97
N ASN A 696 -12.15 13.64 7.80
CA ASN A 696 -13.60 13.80 7.79
C ASN A 696 -14.10 14.98 8.64
N GLY A 697 -13.20 15.70 9.31
CA GLY A 697 -13.51 16.85 10.15
C GLY A 697 -14.09 16.49 11.54
N PHE A 698 -14.12 15.21 11.92
CA PHE A 698 -14.60 14.79 13.25
C PHE A 698 -13.78 15.44 14.37
N ALA A 699 -12.46 15.49 14.23
CA ALA A 699 -11.57 16.11 15.21
C ALA A 699 -11.95 17.57 15.50
N ILE A 700 -12.28 18.35 14.45
CA ILE A 700 -12.71 19.75 14.58
C ILE A 700 -14.10 19.81 15.23
N ASN A 701 -15.05 19.05 14.73
CA ASN A 701 -16.45 19.05 15.19
C ASN A 701 -16.57 18.61 16.65
N SER A 702 -15.70 17.73 17.11
CA SER A 702 -15.69 17.14 18.45
C SER A 702 -14.63 17.74 19.39
N SER A 703 -13.88 18.77 18.95
CA SER A 703 -12.77 19.38 19.70
C SER A 703 -13.14 19.88 21.11
N ILE A 704 -14.40 20.21 21.36
CA ILE A 704 -14.88 20.60 22.68
C ILE A 704 -14.58 19.53 23.73
N TRP A 705 -14.55 18.24 23.36
CA TRP A 705 -14.27 17.15 24.26
C TRP A 705 -12.80 17.14 24.73
N SER A 706 -11.86 17.67 23.94
CA SER A 706 -10.47 17.88 24.39
C SER A 706 -10.39 18.91 25.52
N ALA A 707 -11.14 20.00 25.41
CA ALA A 707 -11.25 21.02 26.47
C ALA A 707 -11.96 20.47 27.71
N VAL A 708 -13.00 19.65 27.54
CA VAL A 708 -13.68 18.96 28.63
C VAL A 708 -12.71 18.00 29.34
N ASP A 709 -12.00 17.18 28.62
CA ASP A 709 -11.03 16.21 29.15
C ASP A 709 -9.95 16.90 29.99
N SER A 710 -9.43 18.04 29.52
CA SER A 710 -8.36 18.80 30.18
C SER A 710 -8.81 19.63 31.36
N TRP A 711 -10.02 20.20 31.34
CA TRP A 711 -10.45 21.25 32.26
C TRP A 711 -11.70 20.89 33.08
N GLN A 712 -11.96 19.61 33.32
CA GLN A 712 -13.00 19.13 34.23
C GLN A 712 -12.58 19.28 35.69
N LYS A 713 -13.56 19.42 36.58
CA LYS A 713 -13.37 19.51 38.03
C LYS A 713 -14.41 18.69 38.78
N CYS A 714 -14.02 18.14 39.91
CA CYS A 714 -14.96 17.62 40.89
C CYS A 714 -15.80 18.77 41.47
N SER A 715 -17.11 18.68 41.36
CA SER A 715 -18.05 19.68 41.85
C SER A 715 -18.80 19.24 43.12
N ASP A 716 -18.89 17.94 43.35
CA ASP A 716 -19.55 17.36 44.52
C ASP A 716 -18.92 16.01 44.89
N THR A 717 -18.86 15.73 46.20
CA THR A 717 -18.35 14.46 46.73
C THR A 717 -19.29 13.98 47.82
N ARG A 718 -19.73 12.74 47.72
CA ARG A 718 -20.65 12.10 48.66
C ARG A 718 -20.10 10.73 49.11
N VAL A 719 -20.02 10.51 50.41
CA VAL A 719 -19.87 9.19 51.00
C VAL A 719 -21.26 8.59 51.11
N THR A 720 -21.58 7.63 50.28
CA THR A 720 -22.96 7.07 50.15
C THR A 720 -23.16 5.83 51.00
N GLU A 721 -22.09 5.15 51.37
CA GLU A 721 -22.10 4.02 52.29
C GLU A 721 -20.81 3.97 53.10
N GLU A 722 -20.91 3.63 54.36
CA GLU A 722 -19.76 3.45 55.22
C GLU A 722 -20.02 2.40 56.30
N SER A 723 -19.31 1.30 56.20
CA SER A 723 -19.31 0.22 57.18
C SER A 723 -17.93 -0.43 57.23
N LEU A 724 -17.72 -1.32 58.19
CA LEU A 724 -16.48 -2.11 58.27
C LEU A 724 -16.38 -3.14 57.13
N GLU A 725 -17.43 -3.38 56.39
CA GLU A 725 -17.42 -4.31 55.25
C GLU A 725 -17.31 -3.60 53.92
N ARG A 726 -17.83 -2.34 53.81
CA ARG A 726 -17.90 -1.63 52.55
C ARG A 726 -17.93 -0.10 52.74
N VAL A 727 -17.17 0.60 51.87
CA VAL A 727 -17.19 2.07 51.78
C VAL A 727 -17.40 2.48 50.33
N SER A 728 -18.41 3.38 50.11
CA SER A 728 -18.68 3.91 48.79
C SER A 728 -18.58 5.42 48.76
N VAL A 729 -17.78 5.93 47.82
CA VAL A 729 -17.58 7.37 47.59
C VAL A 729 -17.96 7.69 46.14
N CYS A 730 -18.89 8.65 45.99
CA CYS A 730 -19.35 9.11 44.66
C CYS A 730 -18.84 10.53 44.44
N TYR A 731 -18.30 10.79 43.26
CA TYR A 731 -17.81 12.08 42.81
C TYR A 731 -18.59 12.54 41.58
N THR A 732 -18.93 13.81 41.54
CA THR A 732 -19.62 14.45 40.41
C THR A 732 -18.64 15.39 39.71
N PHE A 733 -18.43 15.16 38.39
CA PHE A 733 -17.55 15.98 37.55
C PHE A 733 -18.37 16.90 36.64
N THR A 734 -17.89 18.13 36.49
CA THR A 734 -18.39 19.16 35.58
C THR A 734 -17.23 19.82 34.84
N ALA A 735 -17.48 20.47 33.71
CA ALA A 735 -16.46 21.18 32.94
C ALA A 735 -16.92 22.58 32.53
N PRO A 736 -16.10 23.63 32.70
CA PRO A 736 -16.49 25.00 32.31
C PRO A 736 -16.79 25.13 30.80
N ALA A 737 -16.11 24.35 29.97
CA ALA A 737 -16.34 24.32 28.52
C ALA A 737 -17.73 23.76 28.15
N MET A 738 -18.37 22.99 29.05
CA MET A 738 -19.69 22.37 28.87
C MET A 738 -20.42 22.38 30.22
N PRO A 739 -21.08 23.50 30.62
CA PRO A 739 -21.64 23.70 31.97
C PRO A 739 -22.75 22.71 32.35
N ASP A 740 -23.44 22.13 31.38
CA ASP A 740 -24.50 21.14 31.56
C ASP A 740 -23.95 19.70 31.63
N LEU A 741 -22.63 19.52 31.47
CA LEU A 741 -21.99 18.20 31.60
C LEU A 741 -22.07 17.72 33.05
N LYS A 742 -22.53 16.48 33.20
CA LYS A 742 -22.46 15.75 34.45
C LYS A 742 -21.95 14.34 34.22
N THR A 743 -20.94 13.98 34.96
CA THR A 743 -20.43 12.60 35.00
C THR A 743 -20.20 12.21 36.44
N GLU A 744 -20.68 11.08 36.87
CA GLU A 744 -20.47 10.56 38.22
C GLU A 744 -19.53 9.35 38.19
N VAL A 745 -18.58 9.30 39.11
CA VAL A 745 -17.68 8.16 39.32
C VAL A 745 -17.84 7.71 40.76
N THR A 746 -18.23 6.46 40.94
CA THR A 746 -18.41 5.84 42.27
C THR A 746 -17.35 4.76 42.47
N TYR A 747 -16.63 4.87 43.57
CA TYR A 747 -15.69 3.86 44.04
C TYR A 747 -16.29 3.16 45.23
N THR A 748 -16.39 1.84 45.20
CA THR A 748 -16.86 1.01 46.29
C THR A 748 -15.78 0.04 46.73
N VAL A 749 -15.16 0.30 47.87
CA VAL A 749 -14.11 -0.54 48.48
C VAL A 749 -14.79 -1.60 49.35
N HIS A 750 -14.38 -2.85 49.16
CA HIS A 750 -14.89 -4.00 49.92
C HIS A 750 -13.85 -4.60 50.85
N SER A 751 -14.29 -5.14 51.98
CA SER A 751 -13.43 -5.80 53.00
C SER A 751 -12.73 -7.07 52.49
N ASP A 752 -13.09 -7.51 51.28
CA ASP A 752 -12.48 -8.69 50.65
C ASP A 752 -11.28 -8.34 49.72
N GLY A 753 -10.87 -7.07 49.69
CA GLY A 753 -9.74 -6.61 48.94
C GLY A 753 -10.08 -6.27 47.47
N CYS A 754 -11.34 -5.97 47.16
CA CYS A 754 -11.77 -5.51 45.87
C CYS A 754 -12.27 -4.06 45.93
N MET A 755 -12.15 -3.35 44.80
CA MET A 755 -12.77 -2.05 44.64
C MET A 755 -13.57 -2.04 43.33
N ASP A 756 -14.89 -1.88 43.42
CA ASP A 756 -15.73 -1.64 42.24
C ASP A 756 -15.66 -0.17 41.85
N VAL A 757 -15.53 0.10 40.55
CA VAL A 757 -15.54 1.43 39.97
C VAL A 757 -16.67 1.51 38.96
N LYS A 758 -17.59 2.45 39.16
CA LYS A 758 -18.73 2.69 38.27
C LYS A 758 -18.68 4.12 37.78
N THR A 759 -18.77 4.30 36.47
CA THR A 759 -18.89 5.60 35.82
C THR A 759 -20.25 5.74 35.15
N HIS A 760 -20.92 6.88 35.39
CA HIS A 760 -22.20 7.24 34.75
C HIS A 760 -22.04 8.61 34.10
N TYR A 761 -22.10 8.63 32.78
CA TYR A 761 -22.23 9.84 31.97
C TYR A 761 -23.70 10.13 31.69
N TYR A 762 -24.16 11.36 32.02
CA TYR A 762 -25.51 11.80 31.77
C TYR A 762 -25.59 12.44 30.37
N GLY A 763 -26.29 11.79 29.47
CA GLY A 763 -26.51 12.26 28.12
C GLY A 763 -27.30 13.56 28.03
N ALA A 764 -27.00 14.40 27.04
CA ALA A 764 -27.80 15.58 26.72
C ALA A 764 -27.75 15.90 25.24
N GLY A 765 -28.86 16.31 24.67
CA GLY A 765 -28.95 16.71 23.27
C GLY A 765 -28.04 17.90 22.89
N ARG A 766 -27.75 18.07 21.60
CA ARG A 766 -26.93 19.14 21.00
C ARG A 766 -25.43 19.12 21.32
N ARG A 767 -24.89 18.00 21.82
CA ARG A 767 -23.46 17.80 21.97
C ARG A 767 -22.93 17.04 20.75
N PRO A 768 -21.69 17.28 20.31
CA PRO A 768 -21.06 16.44 19.30
C PRO A 768 -20.87 15.01 19.81
N GLN A 769 -20.71 14.06 18.92
CA GLN A 769 -20.41 12.67 19.25
C GLN A 769 -19.15 12.58 20.15
N LEU A 770 -19.14 11.58 21.03
CA LEU A 770 -17.98 11.32 21.88
C LEU A 770 -16.89 10.56 21.10
N PRO A 771 -15.63 10.99 21.20
CA PRO A 771 -14.51 10.15 20.75
C PRO A 771 -14.38 8.85 21.54
N LEU A 772 -14.55 8.95 22.87
CA LEU A 772 -14.65 7.83 23.80
C LEU A 772 -15.36 8.27 25.09
N LEU A 773 -15.73 7.29 25.92
CA LEU A 773 -16.05 7.51 27.32
C LEU A 773 -15.29 6.50 28.17
N GLY A 774 -14.43 6.98 29.04
CA GLY A 774 -13.61 6.14 29.90
C GLY A 774 -13.28 6.77 31.25
N LEU A 775 -12.40 6.11 31.97
CA LEU A 775 -11.71 6.61 33.16
C LEU A 775 -10.22 6.50 32.95
N ARG A 776 -9.47 7.63 33.04
CA ARG A 776 -8.03 7.69 32.74
C ARG A 776 -7.24 7.97 34.00
N PHE A 777 -6.13 7.25 34.15
CA PHE A 777 -5.11 7.52 35.16
C PHE A 777 -3.71 7.26 34.59
N ALA A 778 -2.69 7.68 35.32
CA ALA A 778 -1.30 7.39 34.98
C ALA A 778 -0.61 6.70 36.13
N THR A 779 0.31 5.78 35.83
CA THR A 779 1.17 5.14 36.81
C THR A 779 2.30 6.07 37.24
N PRO A 780 2.89 5.91 38.45
CA PRO A 780 4.04 6.71 38.89
C PRO A 780 5.29 6.54 38.01
N HIS A 781 5.46 5.36 37.44
CA HIS A 781 6.57 4.96 36.56
C HIS A 781 6.02 4.17 35.35
N PRO A 782 6.79 4.02 34.24
CA PRO A 782 6.38 3.16 33.14
C PRO A 782 6.12 1.73 33.61
N ALA A 783 5.04 1.13 33.17
CA ALA A 783 4.75 -0.28 33.37
C ALA A 783 5.77 -1.13 32.59
N ALA A 784 6.33 -2.12 33.29
CA ALA A 784 7.26 -3.05 32.63
C ALA A 784 6.55 -3.94 31.62
N LYS A 785 5.26 -4.22 31.85
CA LYS A 785 4.43 -5.09 31.03
C LYS A 785 2.96 -4.85 31.33
N ILE A 786 2.11 -5.02 30.33
CA ILE A 786 0.67 -5.25 30.49
C ILE A 786 0.32 -6.67 30.05
N GLU A 787 -0.64 -7.26 30.74
CA GLU A 787 -1.24 -8.54 30.36
C GLU A 787 -2.75 -8.38 30.27
N TRP A 788 -3.38 -9.08 29.32
CA TRP A 788 -4.84 -9.07 29.25
C TRP A 788 -5.42 -10.42 28.85
N LEU A 789 -6.67 -10.65 29.24
CA LEU A 789 -7.53 -11.73 28.79
C LEU A 789 -8.60 -11.12 27.89
N GLY A 790 -8.46 -11.29 26.60
CA GLY A 790 -9.27 -10.66 25.57
C GLY A 790 -8.81 -11.06 24.18
N LEU A 791 -9.13 -10.26 23.18
CA LEU A 791 -8.66 -10.45 21.80
C LEU A 791 -7.18 -10.06 21.67
N SER A 792 -6.45 -10.78 20.79
CA SER A 792 -5.06 -10.43 20.46
C SER A 792 -4.98 -9.17 19.61
N GLY A 793 -3.83 -8.48 19.69
CA GLY A 793 -3.50 -7.31 18.90
C GLY A 793 -4.28 -6.05 19.31
N GLU A 794 -4.04 -4.96 18.62
CA GLU A 794 -4.76 -3.72 18.76
C GLU A 794 -6.14 -3.84 18.09
N THR A 795 -7.21 -3.50 18.80
CA THR A 795 -8.58 -3.69 18.35
C THR A 795 -9.46 -2.49 18.65
N TYR A 796 -10.36 -2.17 17.71
CA TYR A 796 -11.39 -1.13 17.83
C TYR A 796 -12.77 -1.70 17.53
N PRO A 797 -13.89 -1.03 17.87
CA PRO A 797 -15.23 -1.57 17.65
C PRO A 797 -15.50 -1.99 16.20
N ASP A 798 -14.98 -1.25 15.23
CA ASP A 798 -15.10 -1.47 13.78
C ASP A 798 -13.93 -2.27 13.17
N ARG A 799 -12.92 -2.63 13.99
CA ARG A 799 -11.72 -3.37 13.59
C ARG A 799 -11.24 -4.28 14.72
N LYS A 800 -11.84 -5.45 14.85
CA LYS A 800 -11.50 -6.44 15.89
C LYS A 800 -11.51 -7.89 15.42
N LYS A 801 -11.88 -8.09 14.18
CA LYS A 801 -11.95 -9.43 13.60
C LYS A 801 -10.54 -10.00 13.37
N GLY A 802 -10.42 -11.31 13.41
CA GLY A 802 -9.13 -11.98 13.36
C GLY A 802 -8.39 -12.03 14.68
N GLY A 803 -8.78 -11.23 15.69
CA GLY A 803 -8.26 -11.34 17.05
C GLY A 803 -8.56 -12.71 17.65
N ILE A 804 -7.58 -13.31 18.33
CA ILE A 804 -7.71 -14.59 19.02
C ILE A 804 -7.96 -14.31 20.49
N PHE A 805 -9.07 -14.81 21.04
CA PHE A 805 -9.36 -14.65 22.45
C PHE A 805 -8.43 -15.51 23.30
N GLY A 806 -7.76 -14.90 24.28
CA GLY A 806 -6.79 -15.61 25.12
C GLY A 806 -6.05 -14.67 26.06
N LYS A 807 -4.98 -15.19 26.68
CA LYS A 807 -4.04 -14.38 27.49
C LYS A 807 -2.96 -13.83 26.60
N HIS A 808 -2.80 -12.52 26.63
CA HIS A 808 -1.80 -11.78 25.86
C HIS A 808 -0.96 -10.92 26.79
N SER A 809 0.19 -10.47 26.30
CA SER A 809 1.06 -9.54 27.03
C SER A 809 1.94 -8.75 26.09
N GLU A 810 2.21 -7.50 26.44
CA GLU A 810 3.15 -6.62 25.73
C GLU A 810 3.80 -5.60 26.68
N VAL A 811 4.87 -4.96 26.22
CA VAL A 811 5.40 -3.76 26.83
C VAL A 811 4.62 -2.57 26.32
N PRO A 812 4.14 -1.63 27.18
CA PRO A 812 3.45 -0.44 26.69
C PRO A 812 4.27 0.33 25.65
N HIS A 813 3.75 0.47 24.45
CA HIS A 813 4.39 1.18 23.33
C HIS A 813 3.32 1.82 22.44
N ILE A 814 3.74 2.55 21.44
CA ILE A 814 2.89 3.00 20.33
C ILE A 814 3.37 2.31 19.04
N PRO A 815 2.50 1.92 18.12
CA PRO A 815 2.89 1.44 16.80
C PRO A 815 3.65 2.52 16.01
N ASP A 816 4.46 2.09 15.05
CA ASP A 816 5.34 2.96 14.25
C ASP A 816 4.59 3.71 13.13
N TYR A 817 3.39 4.22 13.42
CA TYR A 817 2.68 5.12 12.52
C TYR A 817 3.54 6.36 12.23
N LEU A 818 3.57 6.81 10.99
CA LEU A 818 4.38 7.97 10.58
C LEU A 818 4.03 9.23 11.38
N VAL A 819 2.72 9.40 11.67
CA VAL A 819 2.22 10.48 12.52
C VAL A 819 1.65 9.88 13.80
N PRO A 820 2.09 10.31 15.00
CA PRO A 820 1.52 9.88 16.27
C PRO A 820 0.02 10.18 16.33
N GLN A 821 -0.77 9.20 16.70
CA GLN A 821 -2.23 9.27 16.71
C GLN A 821 -2.83 8.30 17.72
N GLU A 822 -4.15 8.18 17.79
CA GLU A 822 -4.84 7.17 18.61
C GLU A 822 -4.31 5.77 18.31
N CYS A 823 -3.99 5.02 19.35
CA CYS A 823 -3.45 3.67 19.25
C CYS A 823 -3.56 2.90 20.58
N GLY A 824 -3.23 1.62 20.54
CA GLY A 824 -3.11 0.75 21.71
C GLY A 824 -4.45 0.40 22.39
N CYS A 825 -5.57 0.47 21.67
CA CYS A 825 -6.88 0.06 22.19
C CYS A 825 -7.06 -1.46 22.10
N HIS A 826 -7.68 -2.05 23.15
CA HIS A 826 -8.06 -3.46 23.24
C HIS A 826 -9.53 -3.58 23.66
N VAL A 827 -10.42 -3.83 22.71
CA VAL A 827 -11.85 -4.01 23.01
C VAL A 827 -12.14 -5.45 23.48
N ASP A 828 -13.34 -5.65 24.02
CA ASP A 828 -13.83 -6.97 24.47
C ASP A 828 -12.92 -7.64 25.51
N THR A 829 -12.25 -6.84 26.35
CA THR A 829 -11.33 -7.32 27.40
C THR A 829 -12.09 -7.75 28.64
N ALA A 830 -11.81 -8.97 29.10
CA ALA A 830 -12.38 -9.52 30.33
C ALA A 830 -11.53 -9.16 31.57
N GLN A 831 -10.22 -9.07 31.44
CA GLN A 831 -9.27 -8.75 32.50
C GLN A 831 -8.02 -8.08 31.91
N MET A 832 -7.49 -7.09 32.60
CA MET A 832 -6.15 -6.58 32.34
C MET A 832 -5.32 -6.55 33.63
N THR A 833 -4.02 -6.68 33.50
CA THR A 833 -3.07 -6.61 34.61
C THR A 833 -1.91 -5.69 34.26
N LEU A 834 -1.68 -4.68 35.08
CA LEU A 834 -0.49 -3.82 35.03
C LEU A 834 0.61 -4.45 35.86
N CYS A 835 1.83 -4.46 35.33
CA CYS A 835 3.03 -4.92 36.02
C CYS A 835 3.99 -3.75 36.22
N LEU A 836 4.17 -3.31 37.47
CA LEU A 836 5.12 -2.28 37.87
C LEU A 836 6.14 -2.89 38.83
N ASN A 837 7.45 -2.78 38.54
CA ASN A 837 8.46 -3.40 39.33
C ASN A 837 8.10 -4.86 39.70
N ASP A 838 7.93 -5.14 41.03
CA ASP A 838 7.56 -6.46 41.53
C ASP A 838 6.05 -6.61 41.85
N GLY A 839 5.25 -5.56 41.55
CA GLY A 839 3.82 -5.52 41.83
C GLY A 839 2.96 -5.72 40.62
N THR A 840 1.74 -6.25 40.85
CA THR A 840 0.71 -6.37 39.79
C THR A 840 -0.61 -5.78 40.29
N LEU A 841 -1.30 -5.04 39.43
CA LEU A 841 -2.65 -4.55 39.67
C LEU A 841 -3.58 -5.14 38.59
N THR A 842 -4.59 -5.88 39.04
CA THR A 842 -5.53 -6.54 38.14
C THR A 842 -6.85 -5.80 38.10
N ILE A 843 -7.37 -5.56 36.90
CA ILE A 843 -8.67 -4.95 36.60
C ILE A 843 -9.52 -5.99 35.86
N GLU A 844 -10.71 -6.29 36.37
CA GLU A 844 -11.61 -7.30 35.84
C GLU A 844 -12.93 -6.67 35.39
N LYS A 845 -13.56 -7.27 34.39
CA LYS A 845 -14.93 -6.90 34.02
C LYS A 845 -15.88 -7.14 35.18
N SER A 846 -16.87 -6.28 35.38
CA SER A 846 -17.99 -6.51 36.27
C SER A 846 -19.00 -7.42 35.56
N ASP A 847 -19.97 -6.86 34.88
CA ASP A 847 -21.04 -7.58 34.16
C ASP A 847 -20.71 -7.79 32.67
N ARG A 848 -20.00 -6.88 32.06
CA ARG A 848 -19.62 -6.92 30.61
C ARG A 848 -18.15 -6.58 30.43
N PRO A 849 -17.55 -7.04 29.31
CA PRO A 849 -16.18 -6.65 28.93
C PRO A 849 -16.05 -5.13 28.80
N PHE A 850 -14.83 -4.63 28.97
CA PHE A 850 -14.48 -3.23 28.76
C PHE A 850 -13.45 -3.11 27.62
N ALA A 851 -13.23 -1.89 27.15
CA ALA A 851 -12.07 -1.59 26.32
C ALA A 851 -11.01 -0.89 27.21
N PHE A 852 -9.75 -1.04 26.85
CA PHE A 852 -8.68 -0.29 27.49
C PHE A 852 -7.58 0.10 26.51
N SER A 853 -6.81 1.15 26.90
CA SER A 853 -5.48 1.41 26.36
C SER A 853 -4.50 1.63 27.49
N ALA A 854 -3.24 1.25 27.31
CA ALA A 854 -2.16 1.43 28.27
C ALA A 854 -0.87 1.75 27.51
N ILE A 855 -0.65 3.03 27.22
CA ILE A 855 0.42 3.54 26.37
C ILE A 855 1.26 4.59 27.10
N PRO A 856 2.48 4.93 26.61
CA PRO A 856 3.37 5.87 27.31
C PRO A 856 2.88 7.32 27.32
N TYR A 857 1.94 7.70 26.45
CA TYR A 857 1.60 9.09 26.17
C TYR A 857 0.13 9.41 26.41
N THR A 858 -0.15 10.67 26.70
CA THR A 858 -1.52 11.19 26.75
C THR A 858 -2.03 11.47 25.33
N PRO A 859 -3.36 11.50 25.11
CA PRO A 859 -3.91 11.90 23.81
C PRO A 859 -3.45 13.28 23.34
N GLN A 860 -3.23 14.21 24.26
CA GLN A 860 -2.73 15.55 23.94
C GLN A 860 -1.31 15.50 23.39
N GLN A 861 -0.41 14.71 24.01
CA GLN A 861 0.96 14.54 23.52
C GLN A 861 0.98 13.95 22.11
N LEU A 862 0.15 12.92 21.87
CA LEU A 862 0.04 12.32 20.52
C LEU A 862 -0.52 13.31 19.51
N SER A 863 -1.56 14.08 19.88
CA SER A 863 -2.20 15.04 18.95
C SER A 863 -1.34 16.24 18.56
N GLU A 864 -0.32 16.58 19.37
CA GLU A 864 0.56 17.73 19.14
C GLU A 864 1.84 17.39 18.38
N ALA A 865 2.18 16.10 18.26
CA ALA A 865 3.37 15.63 17.59
C ALA A 865 3.09 15.30 16.10
N TYR A 866 3.98 15.75 15.22
CA TYR A 866 3.98 15.40 13.81
C TYR A 866 4.84 14.15 13.55
N HIS A 867 5.81 13.88 14.43
CA HIS A 867 6.71 12.72 14.33
C HIS A 867 6.90 12.07 15.69
N THR A 868 7.16 10.77 15.67
CA THR A 868 7.41 10.00 16.92
C THR A 868 8.60 10.54 17.73
N TYR A 869 9.64 11.06 17.05
CA TYR A 869 10.82 11.64 17.74
C TYR A 869 10.55 13.00 18.44
N GLU A 870 9.42 13.63 18.20
CA GLU A 870 8.99 14.84 18.91
C GLU A 870 8.34 14.53 20.26
N LEU A 871 7.97 13.28 20.51
CA LEU A 871 7.39 12.84 21.75
C LEU A 871 8.45 12.84 22.88
N PRO A 872 8.07 13.20 24.10
CA PRO A 872 9.02 13.17 25.20
C PRO A 872 9.40 11.74 25.59
N GLU A 873 10.54 11.57 26.25
CA GLU A 873 10.92 10.27 26.83
C GLU A 873 9.81 9.72 27.75
N PRO A 874 9.41 8.45 27.61
CA PRO A 874 8.36 7.83 28.40
C PRO A 874 8.70 7.82 29.89
N CYS A 875 7.91 8.49 30.72
CA CYS A 875 8.12 8.52 32.18
C CYS A 875 6.97 7.86 32.97
N ARG A 876 5.89 7.45 32.32
CA ARG A 876 4.69 6.82 32.90
C ARG A 876 4.01 5.93 31.89
N THR A 877 3.06 5.11 32.37
CA THR A 877 2.05 4.50 31.52
C THR A 877 0.71 5.19 31.76
N VAL A 878 0.09 5.68 30.71
CA VAL A 878 -1.25 6.28 30.73
C VAL A 878 -2.25 5.18 30.43
N VAL A 879 -3.12 4.92 31.38
CA VAL A 879 -4.14 3.86 31.28
C VAL A 879 -5.51 4.49 31.16
N THR A 880 -6.26 4.08 30.17
CA THR A 880 -7.68 4.47 29.98
C THR A 880 -8.54 3.21 29.95
N ILE A 881 -9.45 3.06 30.92
CA ILE A 881 -10.48 2.02 30.90
C ILE A 881 -11.73 2.61 30.29
N CYS A 882 -12.20 2.06 29.18
CA CYS A 882 -13.29 2.62 28.42
C CYS A 882 -14.57 1.79 28.48
N GLY A 883 -15.70 2.47 28.70
CA GLY A 883 -17.03 1.92 28.54
C GLY A 883 -17.56 2.03 27.11
N ALA A 884 -17.04 3.00 26.36
CA ALA A 884 -17.35 3.20 24.94
C ALA A 884 -16.18 3.83 24.21
N VAL A 885 -15.90 3.37 23.00
CA VAL A 885 -14.87 3.86 22.09
C VAL A 885 -15.47 3.96 20.71
N ARG A 886 -15.22 5.08 20.02
CA ARG A 886 -15.59 5.26 18.61
C ARG A 886 -14.71 4.41 17.71
N GLY A 887 -15.22 3.94 16.59
CA GLY A 887 -14.44 3.28 15.53
C GLY A 887 -13.33 4.17 15.00
N VAL A 888 -12.37 3.59 14.28
CA VAL A 888 -11.25 4.32 13.65
C VAL A 888 -11.56 4.74 12.21
N GLY A 889 -12.54 4.09 11.55
CA GLY A 889 -12.86 4.35 10.15
C GLY A 889 -11.86 3.71 9.18
N GLY A 890 -11.94 4.10 7.91
CA GLY A 890 -11.04 3.56 6.91
C GLY A 890 -11.64 3.42 5.52
N ILE A 891 -12.79 4.01 5.21
CA ILE A 891 -13.32 4.04 3.84
C ILE A 891 -12.46 4.95 2.99
N ASP A 892 -12.25 6.18 3.43
CA ASP A 892 -11.26 7.13 2.91
C ASP A 892 -10.67 7.98 4.06
N SER A 893 -9.65 8.79 3.79
CA SER A 893 -9.00 9.66 4.79
C SER A 893 -9.22 11.16 4.53
N TRP A 894 -10.27 11.56 3.80
CA TRP A 894 -10.53 12.98 3.46
C TRP A 894 -11.97 13.45 3.61
N LYS A 895 -12.97 12.56 3.73
CA LYS A 895 -14.38 12.99 3.85
C LYS A 895 -15.31 12.02 4.57
N THR A 896 -15.07 10.71 4.45
CA THR A 896 -16.05 9.71 4.89
C THR A 896 -15.92 9.43 6.38
N ASP A 897 -17.02 9.60 7.09
CA ASP A 897 -17.12 9.32 8.53
C ASP A 897 -17.12 7.81 8.81
N VAL A 898 -16.79 7.45 10.04
CA VAL A 898 -16.97 6.10 10.58
C VAL A 898 -18.44 5.69 10.40
N GLU A 899 -18.74 4.43 10.12
CA GLU A 899 -20.10 3.94 10.01
C GLU A 899 -20.91 4.22 11.30
N GLU A 900 -22.17 4.62 11.15
CA GLU A 900 -23.05 5.06 12.25
C GLU A 900 -23.13 4.02 13.41
N ALA A 901 -23.00 2.73 13.09
CA ALA A 901 -23.01 1.66 14.09
C ALA A 901 -21.86 1.75 15.11
N TYR A 902 -20.78 2.44 14.77
CA TYR A 902 -19.59 2.61 15.59
C TYR A 902 -19.42 4.02 16.15
N HIS A 903 -20.46 4.85 16.05
CA HIS A 903 -20.51 6.14 16.71
C HIS A 903 -20.79 6.00 18.20
N VAL A 904 -20.26 6.90 19.02
CA VAL A 904 -20.58 6.99 20.44
C VAL A 904 -21.52 8.18 20.68
N PRO A 905 -22.81 7.92 20.91
CA PRO A 905 -23.79 9.01 21.08
C PRO A 905 -23.55 9.77 22.38
N SER A 906 -23.61 11.10 22.32
CA SER A 906 -23.47 12.00 23.48
C SER A 906 -24.80 12.38 24.12
N ASP A 907 -25.90 12.07 23.47
CA ASP A 907 -27.27 12.39 23.92
C ASP A 907 -27.91 11.32 24.78
N LYS A 908 -27.25 10.19 24.97
CA LYS A 908 -27.72 9.06 25.77
C LYS A 908 -26.85 8.86 27.00
N ASP A 909 -27.47 8.39 28.09
CA ASP A 909 -26.72 7.97 29.26
C ASP A 909 -25.84 6.75 28.93
N ILE A 910 -24.62 6.80 29.39
CA ILE A 910 -23.67 5.67 29.24
C ILE A 910 -23.15 5.30 30.63
N GLU A 911 -23.34 4.03 31.00
CA GLU A 911 -22.80 3.46 32.24
C GLU A 911 -21.82 2.33 31.95
N PHE A 912 -20.71 2.30 32.67
CA PHE A 912 -19.82 1.16 32.69
C PHE A 912 -19.21 0.95 34.06
N ALA A 913 -18.79 -0.28 34.33
CA ALA A 913 -18.17 -0.65 35.58
C ALA A 913 -17.09 -1.71 35.39
N PHE A 914 -16.10 -1.66 36.27
CA PHE A 914 -15.05 -2.64 36.35
C PHE A 914 -14.63 -2.82 37.82
N ARG A 915 -13.86 -3.87 38.09
CA ARG A 915 -13.38 -4.22 39.42
C ARG A 915 -11.87 -4.24 39.48
N ILE A 916 -11.29 -3.58 40.44
CA ILE A 916 -9.86 -3.62 40.76
C ILE A 916 -9.62 -4.60 41.92
N LYS A 917 -8.69 -5.53 41.77
CA LYS A 917 -8.18 -6.37 42.82
C LYS A 917 -7.01 -5.70 43.53
N LEU A 918 -7.18 -5.44 44.84
CA LEU A 918 -6.22 -4.71 45.66
C LEU A 918 -5.20 -5.64 46.31
#